data_07a31be5e8e6883b543513afe8e7ba31
#
_entry.id   07a31be5e8e6883b543513afe8e7ba31
#
_cell.length_a   1.000
_cell.length_b   1.000
_cell.length_c   1.000
_cell.angle_alpha   90.00
_cell.angle_beta   90.00
_cell.angle_gamma   90.00
#
_symmetry.space_group_name_H-M   'P 1'
#
loop_
_entity.id
_entity.type
_entity.pdbx_description
1 polymer ?
#
loop_
_entity_poly.entity_id
_entity_poly.type
_entity_poly.pdbx_seq_one_letter_code
_entity_poly.pdbx_strand_id
1 'polypeptide(L)'
;MDLTDFFRAVFPDDEGWTPIILKGPMGGLTNFRWFNLPAQLDKMVAYTKAHADLDVYYSPFLYTKPPALSNTRHAAKDNVIRAACVWSDGDDCPTDKLRIQPSILVQTSEKHWQGYWLLDDAKDMSNDMLEALSRALYEDHRNDGMDRGWPLSKKLRVPFTHNCKRAKPWEITLTVNDEPITAAEFAAEYPPVERMGIEEEDFPTDIPTMYEVLGMVNRSYITDLATDDTFIDEEDRSSKMYHLECALWEEGCSIIEAFAVVRGTEFNKFAMDGRGDSYLWKQINRDHARWKAQHNGPSEKELEATTKVGSSYLLSEARELTLQNVNFLHENEQEPMGLFVDQFAVWAATKSAMAPKQFHYAGALAILSSVFAKYAFLSTNVQNMPLNLYFLVLGRTTQSRKSTSLRLAEGIMRDVAIGVGKGPDAFIAPEDSTGEALSAYLRAKPKESGLYAIDEVQDFFAHAAQKSSYMSSMMPFLTKSYDGNIPAVARKDKGGKVAYQTATPYYMTFYGTGILDQSAKHLTKERVESGFTPRCLVVVDERDHYITSSQDVKLVAVNPSTGKIADKQRDFMLSNLIRATTKFDMHFSARQSRSLAHEEVRIPVEFEPGVFNRWIEFSEEAKVMAAQHVLSSRELFPGTERMTFSVLRIAALLAMYNGPNAHGGIVVTMRHMLKAIALAPIWMASNEVFIHHVKNSNFSNKVDKFIGFIARSENGLVPIPKILLKFQSEINGMRELKEIITYAQARGVVQEVIQGKKNSDRFIKYIGGRV
;
A
#
# COMPACT_ATOMS: atom_id res chain seq x y z
N MET A 1 43.08 -11.11 -17.78
CA MET A 1 42.08 -11.71 -18.69
C MET A 1 41.94 -10.82 -19.91
N ASP A 2 42.14 -11.36 -21.11
CA ASP A 2 41.91 -10.65 -22.37
C ASP A 2 40.49 -10.97 -22.93
N LEU A 3 40.10 -10.42 -24.09
CA LEU A 3 38.79 -10.66 -24.69
C LEU A 3 38.56 -12.13 -25.06
N THR A 4 39.59 -12.86 -25.44
CA THR A 4 39.53 -14.29 -25.75
C THR A 4 39.27 -15.12 -24.50
N ASP A 5 39.98 -14.80 -23.43
CA ASP A 5 39.84 -15.44 -22.13
C ASP A 5 38.48 -15.13 -21.51
N PHE A 6 37.97 -13.89 -21.68
CA PHE A 6 36.61 -13.52 -21.24
C PHE A 6 35.54 -14.40 -21.89
N PHE A 7 35.60 -14.56 -23.22
CA PHE A 7 34.60 -15.38 -23.89
C PHE A 7 34.75 -16.87 -23.55
N ARG A 8 35.98 -17.36 -23.33
CA ARG A 8 36.20 -18.74 -22.85
C ARG A 8 35.64 -18.96 -21.45
N ALA A 9 35.75 -17.97 -20.57
CA ALA A 9 35.18 -18.06 -19.24
C ALA A 9 33.65 -18.08 -19.24
N VAL A 10 33.02 -17.25 -20.10
CA VAL A 10 31.55 -17.19 -20.22
C VAL A 10 31.00 -18.37 -21.01
N PHE A 11 31.75 -18.97 -21.94
CA PHE A 11 31.33 -20.09 -22.78
C PHE A 11 32.35 -21.25 -22.70
N PRO A 12 32.47 -21.93 -21.56
CA PRO A 12 33.46 -22.97 -21.39
C PRO A 12 33.09 -24.22 -22.20
N ASP A 13 33.86 -24.52 -23.27
CA ASP A 13 33.82 -25.75 -24.08
C ASP A 13 32.43 -26.21 -24.60
N ASP A 14 31.40 -25.40 -24.49
CA ASP A 14 30.04 -25.72 -24.96
C ASP A 14 29.86 -25.36 -26.44
N GLU A 15 29.19 -26.22 -27.20
CA GLU A 15 28.89 -26.00 -28.61
C GLU A 15 27.57 -25.23 -28.78
N GLY A 16 27.56 -24.19 -29.59
CA GLY A 16 26.35 -23.43 -29.89
C GLY A 16 26.61 -22.11 -30.61
N TRP A 17 25.55 -21.35 -30.85
CA TRP A 17 25.63 -20.09 -31.57
C TRP A 17 25.38 -18.92 -30.63
N THR A 18 26.20 -17.87 -30.72
CA THR A 18 25.95 -16.60 -30.00
C THR A 18 26.11 -15.40 -30.95
N PRO A 19 25.33 -14.30 -30.80
CA PRO A 19 25.43 -13.14 -31.63
C PRO A 19 26.36 -12.07 -31.04
N ILE A 20 27.14 -11.40 -31.90
CA ILE A 20 27.67 -10.05 -31.65
C ILE A 20 26.71 -9.05 -32.28
N ILE A 21 26.36 -8.00 -31.52
CA ILE A 21 25.33 -7.03 -31.86
C ILE A 21 25.95 -5.65 -31.86
N LEU A 22 25.86 -4.95 -32.97
CA LEU A 22 26.36 -3.58 -33.12
C LEU A 22 25.21 -2.60 -33.13
N LYS A 23 25.28 -1.56 -32.31
CA LYS A 23 24.34 -0.43 -32.33
C LYS A 23 25.06 0.83 -32.76
N GLY A 24 24.43 1.59 -33.66
CA GLY A 24 24.95 2.88 -34.08
C GLY A 24 24.78 3.96 -33.00
N PRO A 25 25.48 5.10 -33.10
CA PRO A 25 25.58 6.14 -32.07
C PRO A 25 24.25 6.87 -31.75
N MET A 26 23.19 6.66 -32.51
CA MET A 26 21.85 7.22 -32.27
C MET A 26 20.75 6.17 -32.12
N GLY A 27 21.09 4.94 -31.69
CA GLY A 27 20.11 3.88 -31.47
C GLY A 27 19.55 3.22 -32.75
N GLY A 28 20.00 3.68 -33.94
CA GLY A 28 19.57 3.14 -35.23
C GLY A 28 20.34 1.86 -35.60
N LEU A 29 19.69 1.01 -36.41
CA LEU A 29 20.18 -0.23 -37.05
C LEU A 29 21.00 -1.16 -36.15
N THR A 30 20.31 -2.13 -35.59
CA THR A 30 20.93 -3.27 -34.91
C THR A 30 21.47 -4.25 -35.95
N ASN A 31 22.80 -4.40 -36.04
CA ASN A 31 23.42 -5.38 -36.89
C ASN A 31 23.80 -6.60 -36.05
N PHE A 32 23.24 -7.78 -36.39
CA PHE A 32 23.54 -9.05 -35.73
C PHE A 32 24.46 -9.88 -36.59
N ARG A 33 25.53 -10.43 -35.98
CA ARG A 33 26.37 -11.42 -36.61
C ARG A 33 26.57 -12.61 -35.70
N TRP A 34 26.11 -13.77 -36.13
CA TRP A 34 26.17 -15.01 -35.37
C TRP A 34 27.50 -15.76 -35.59
N PHE A 35 27.99 -16.34 -34.51
CA PHE A 35 29.23 -17.14 -34.47
C PHE A 35 28.94 -18.49 -33.80
N ASN A 36 29.50 -19.56 -34.40
CA ASN A 36 29.45 -20.91 -33.82
C ASN A 36 30.63 -21.11 -32.87
N LEU A 37 30.39 -21.33 -31.61
CA LEU A 37 31.41 -21.59 -30.61
C LEU A 37 31.55 -23.09 -30.34
N PRO A 38 32.75 -23.59 -29.97
CA PRO A 38 34.02 -22.85 -29.89
C PRO A 38 34.71 -22.62 -31.25
N ALA A 39 34.23 -23.25 -32.33
CA ALA A 39 34.91 -23.31 -33.63
C ALA A 39 35.20 -21.94 -34.28
N GLN A 40 34.43 -20.90 -33.96
CA GLN A 40 34.58 -19.55 -34.53
C GLN A 40 34.94 -18.49 -33.48
N LEU A 41 35.48 -18.88 -32.33
CA LEU A 41 35.82 -17.95 -31.27
C LEU A 41 36.82 -16.88 -31.76
N ASP A 42 37.90 -17.27 -32.43
CA ASP A 42 38.88 -16.33 -32.96
C ASP A 42 38.25 -15.32 -33.96
N LYS A 43 37.29 -15.76 -34.76
CA LYS A 43 36.56 -14.89 -35.70
C LYS A 43 35.66 -13.94 -34.97
N MET A 44 35.03 -14.38 -33.90
CA MET A 44 34.18 -13.54 -33.04
C MET A 44 34.99 -12.46 -32.33
N VAL A 45 36.15 -12.81 -31.77
CA VAL A 45 37.08 -11.90 -31.13
C VAL A 45 37.61 -10.87 -32.12
N ALA A 46 38.05 -11.33 -33.30
CA ALA A 46 38.54 -10.44 -34.36
C ALA A 46 37.46 -9.47 -34.84
N TYR A 47 36.20 -9.95 -34.99
CA TYR A 47 35.05 -9.11 -35.37
C TYR A 47 34.75 -8.08 -34.29
N THR A 48 34.76 -8.46 -33.02
CA THR A 48 34.52 -7.55 -31.88
C THR A 48 35.59 -6.47 -31.81
N LYS A 49 36.88 -6.84 -31.91
CA LYS A 49 38.01 -5.90 -31.92
C LYS A 49 37.92 -4.90 -33.07
N ALA A 50 37.51 -5.34 -34.26
CA ALA A 50 37.37 -4.49 -35.43
C ALA A 50 36.24 -3.44 -35.31
N HIS A 51 35.33 -3.59 -34.33
CA HIS A 51 34.22 -2.69 -34.08
C HIS A 51 34.18 -2.16 -32.63
N ALA A 52 35.37 -2.17 -31.95
CA ALA A 52 35.47 -1.79 -30.55
C ALA A 52 35.12 -0.31 -30.26
N ASP A 53 35.13 0.53 -31.28
CA ASP A 53 34.76 1.94 -31.26
C ASP A 53 33.24 2.19 -31.33
N LEU A 54 32.45 1.12 -31.47
CA LEU A 54 30.98 1.15 -31.48
C LEU A 54 30.37 0.59 -30.20
N ASP A 55 29.06 0.79 -30.01
CA ASP A 55 28.29 0.10 -28.96
C ASP A 55 28.16 -1.40 -29.29
N VAL A 56 29.00 -2.24 -28.70
CA VAL A 56 29.04 -3.69 -28.94
C VAL A 56 28.38 -4.44 -27.80
N TYR A 57 27.39 -5.24 -28.17
CA TYR A 57 26.69 -6.14 -27.25
C TYR A 57 26.85 -7.59 -27.70
N TYR A 58 26.61 -8.50 -26.77
CA TYR A 58 26.53 -9.93 -27.06
C TYR A 58 25.45 -10.55 -26.15
N SER A 59 25.10 -11.78 -26.39
CA SER A 59 24.25 -12.55 -25.50
C SER A 59 25.12 -13.55 -24.71
N PRO A 60 25.06 -13.61 -23.38
CA PRO A 60 25.84 -14.57 -22.58
C PRO A 60 25.26 -15.99 -22.64
N PHE A 61 24.52 -16.32 -23.70
CA PHE A 61 23.88 -17.61 -23.93
C PHE A 61 24.26 -18.20 -25.27
N LEU A 62 24.27 -19.53 -25.34
CA LEU A 62 24.34 -20.27 -26.57
C LEU A 62 22.96 -20.64 -27.09
N TYR A 63 22.79 -20.53 -28.39
CA TYR A 63 21.52 -20.74 -29.07
C TYR A 63 21.63 -21.89 -30.09
N THR A 64 20.50 -22.43 -30.52
CA THR A 64 20.40 -23.25 -31.68
C THR A 64 20.92 -22.51 -32.92
N LYS A 65 21.21 -23.24 -34.00
CA LYS A 65 21.70 -22.65 -35.24
C LYS A 65 20.66 -21.67 -35.83
N PRO A 66 21.03 -20.39 -36.04
CA PRO A 66 20.11 -19.41 -36.62
C PRO A 66 19.80 -19.76 -38.09
N PRO A 67 18.58 -19.48 -38.60
CA PRO A 67 18.20 -19.72 -40.00
C PRO A 67 18.98 -18.83 -40.96
N ALA A 68 19.45 -17.67 -40.53
CA ALA A 68 20.37 -16.78 -41.24
C ALA A 68 21.29 -16.06 -40.27
N LEU A 69 22.53 -15.78 -40.66
CA LEU A 69 23.54 -15.11 -39.81
C LEU A 69 23.19 -13.66 -39.44
N SER A 70 22.21 -13.07 -40.10
CA SER A 70 21.66 -11.73 -39.80
C SER A 70 20.30 -11.76 -39.09
N ASN A 71 19.82 -12.93 -38.68
CA ASN A 71 18.51 -13.05 -38.05
C ASN A 71 18.54 -12.50 -36.62
N THR A 72 17.90 -11.36 -36.40
CA THR A 72 17.83 -10.67 -35.10
C THR A 72 16.85 -11.33 -34.13
N ARG A 73 15.81 -12.00 -34.64
CA ARG A 73 14.73 -12.59 -33.84
C ARG A 73 15.12 -13.95 -33.23
N HIS A 74 16.19 -14.59 -33.72
CA HIS A 74 16.62 -15.88 -33.24
C HIS A 74 17.22 -15.83 -31.82
N ALA A 75 17.71 -14.66 -31.36
CA ALA A 75 18.19 -14.43 -29.99
C ALA A 75 17.01 -14.26 -29.00
N ALA A 76 16.14 -15.26 -28.94
CA ALA A 76 14.99 -15.37 -28.05
C ALA A 76 15.17 -16.53 -27.07
N LYS A 77 14.51 -16.51 -25.94
CA LYS A 77 14.59 -17.52 -24.87
C LYS A 77 14.39 -18.95 -25.39
N ASP A 78 13.40 -19.17 -26.25
CA ASP A 78 13.02 -20.49 -26.76
C ASP A 78 14.12 -21.17 -27.61
N ASN A 79 15.10 -20.39 -28.08
CA ASN A 79 16.23 -20.89 -28.86
C ASN A 79 17.50 -21.07 -28.02
N VAL A 80 17.49 -20.72 -26.73
CA VAL A 80 18.65 -20.86 -25.84
C VAL A 80 18.84 -22.34 -25.50
N ILE A 81 20.01 -22.85 -25.84
CA ILE A 81 20.41 -24.23 -25.49
C ILE A 81 21.25 -24.29 -24.24
N ARG A 82 22.02 -23.22 -23.95
CA ARG A 82 22.94 -23.20 -22.81
C ARG A 82 23.14 -21.80 -22.25
N ALA A 83 22.97 -21.64 -20.92
CA ALA A 83 23.56 -20.61 -20.08
C ALA A 83 24.64 -21.27 -19.20
N ALA A 84 25.78 -20.63 -19.03
CA ALA A 84 26.93 -21.24 -18.32
C ALA A 84 27.34 -20.51 -17.04
N CYS A 85 26.61 -19.44 -16.67
CA CYS A 85 26.86 -18.64 -15.47
C CYS A 85 25.56 -18.01 -14.97
N VAL A 86 25.58 -17.46 -13.76
CA VAL A 86 24.62 -16.47 -13.30
C VAL A 86 25.06 -15.11 -13.80
N TRP A 87 24.15 -14.24 -14.21
CA TRP A 87 24.43 -12.94 -14.80
C TRP A 87 23.50 -11.83 -14.24
N SER A 88 23.98 -10.60 -14.25
CA SER A 88 23.19 -9.43 -13.88
C SER A 88 23.66 -8.16 -14.61
N ASP A 89 22.73 -7.19 -14.74
CA ASP A 89 23.02 -5.82 -15.13
C ASP A 89 22.83 -4.95 -13.87
N GLY A 90 23.95 -4.52 -13.27
CA GLY A 90 23.94 -3.91 -11.94
C GLY A 90 23.50 -2.46 -11.94
N ASP A 91 23.58 -1.78 -13.11
CA ASP A 91 23.29 -0.35 -13.26
C ASP A 91 23.78 0.49 -12.06
N ASP A 92 22.90 1.16 -11.33
CA ASP A 92 23.23 2.03 -10.19
C ASP A 92 23.44 1.26 -8.86
N CYS A 93 23.28 -0.07 -8.83
CA CYS A 93 23.47 -0.88 -7.62
C CYS A 93 24.95 -0.86 -7.18
N PRO A 94 25.29 -0.43 -5.94
CA PRO A 94 26.65 -0.47 -5.44
C PRO A 94 27.14 -1.92 -5.25
N THR A 95 28.35 -2.22 -5.72
CA THR A 95 28.92 -3.58 -5.64
C THR A 95 29.23 -4.04 -4.21
N ASP A 96 29.44 -3.13 -3.28
CA ASP A 96 29.68 -3.41 -1.85
C ASP A 96 28.43 -3.94 -1.12
N LYS A 97 27.25 -3.77 -1.71
CA LYS A 97 26.01 -4.37 -1.19
C LYS A 97 25.81 -5.83 -1.59
N LEU A 98 26.56 -6.31 -2.60
CA LEU A 98 26.44 -7.69 -3.03
C LEU A 98 26.98 -8.63 -1.96
N ARG A 99 26.21 -9.65 -1.58
CA ARG A 99 26.63 -10.67 -0.60
C ARG A 99 27.72 -11.58 -1.17
N ILE A 100 27.69 -11.79 -2.48
CA ILE A 100 28.70 -12.53 -3.23
C ILE A 100 29.19 -11.65 -4.37
N GLN A 101 30.49 -11.40 -4.41
CA GLN A 101 31.09 -10.62 -5.48
C GLN A 101 31.09 -11.42 -6.80
N PRO A 102 30.87 -10.78 -7.96
CA PRO A 102 30.93 -11.48 -9.24
C PRO A 102 32.33 -11.97 -9.56
N SER A 103 32.44 -13.16 -10.17
CA SER A 103 33.72 -13.71 -10.66
C SER A 103 34.34 -12.81 -11.74
N ILE A 104 33.48 -12.18 -12.57
CA ILE A 104 33.87 -11.16 -13.54
C ILE A 104 32.95 -9.96 -13.39
N LEU A 105 33.53 -8.80 -13.11
CA LEU A 105 32.83 -7.51 -13.07
C LEU A 105 33.22 -6.69 -14.30
N VAL A 106 32.28 -6.34 -15.16
CA VAL A 106 32.47 -5.50 -16.34
C VAL A 106 31.94 -4.10 -16.06
N GLN A 107 32.83 -3.12 -15.99
CA GLN A 107 32.49 -1.72 -15.76
C GLN A 107 32.07 -1.06 -17.08
N THR A 108 30.79 -0.76 -17.25
CA THR A 108 30.21 -0.22 -18.49
C THR A 108 30.14 1.30 -18.55
N SER A 109 30.23 1.97 -17.37
CA SER A 109 30.36 3.43 -17.21
C SER A 109 30.81 3.73 -15.77
N GLU A 110 30.92 4.99 -15.38
CA GLU A 110 31.41 5.42 -14.07
C GLU A 110 30.72 4.74 -12.87
N LYS A 111 29.44 4.48 -12.98
CA LYS A 111 28.63 3.86 -11.90
C LYS A 111 27.96 2.54 -12.30
N HIS A 112 27.90 2.24 -13.60
CA HIS A 112 27.16 1.08 -14.11
C HIS A 112 28.10 -0.07 -14.41
N TRP A 113 27.65 -1.28 -14.03
CA TRP A 113 28.44 -2.50 -14.18
C TRP A 113 27.55 -3.69 -14.59
N GLN A 114 28.19 -4.75 -15.06
CA GLN A 114 27.58 -6.04 -15.37
C GLN A 114 28.40 -7.14 -14.69
N GLY A 115 27.73 -8.08 -14.04
CA GLY A 115 28.36 -9.13 -13.27
C GLY A 115 28.11 -10.52 -13.85
N TYR A 116 29.12 -11.38 -13.74
CA TYR A 116 29.05 -12.80 -14.07
C TYR A 116 29.58 -13.59 -12.89
N TRP A 117 28.78 -14.53 -12.39
CA TRP A 117 29.17 -15.50 -11.37
C TRP A 117 29.39 -16.84 -12.07
N LEU A 118 30.64 -17.24 -12.20
CA LEU A 118 31.06 -18.48 -12.82
C LEU A 118 30.95 -19.58 -11.76
N LEU A 119 29.98 -20.47 -11.90
CA LEU A 119 29.73 -21.54 -10.94
C LEU A 119 30.48 -22.80 -11.39
N ASP A 120 31.20 -23.44 -10.46
CA ASP A 120 32.00 -24.66 -10.75
C ASP A 120 31.13 -25.84 -11.22
N ASP A 121 29.89 -25.89 -10.75
CA ASP A 121 28.88 -26.91 -11.04
C ASP A 121 27.82 -26.43 -12.06
N ALA A 122 28.01 -25.30 -12.74
CA ALA A 122 27.04 -24.79 -13.72
C ALA A 122 26.70 -25.79 -14.83
N LYS A 123 27.62 -26.71 -15.16
CA LYS A 123 27.40 -27.74 -16.20
C LYS A 123 26.24 -28.69 -15.86
N ASP A 124 25.99 -28.91 -14.58
CA ASP A 124 24.95 -29.82 -14.08
C ASP A 124 23.60 -29.12 -13.88
N MET A 125 23.54 -27.80 -14.13
CA MET A 125 22.34 -27.00 -13.91
C MET A 125 21.51 -26.78 -15.19
N SER A 126 20.19 -26.70 -15.03
CA SER A 126 19.31 -26.26 -16.09
C SER A 126 19.36 -24.76 -16.34
N ASN A 127 19.08 -24.34 -17.58
CA ASN A 127 18.96 -22.91 -17.91
C ASN A 127 17.93 -22.19 -17.05
N ASP A 128 16.81 -22.86 -16.71
CA ASP A 128 15.76 -22.28 -15.86
C ASP A 128 16.23 -22.07 -14.41
N MET A 129 17.11 -22.94 -13.89
CA MET A 129 17.70 -22.74 -12.57
C MET A 129 18.67 -21.55 -12.56
N LEU A 130 19.55 -21.42 -13.56
CA LEU A 130 20.47 -20.28 -13.69
C LEU A 130 19.69 -18.97 -13.88
N GLU A 131 18.58 -18.98 -14.64
CA GLU A 131 17.69 -17.83 -14.76
C GLU A 131 17.01 -17.52 -13.41
N ALA A 132 16.61 -18.53 -12.64
CA ALA A 132 16.00 -18.35 -11.31
C ALA A 132 17.00 -17.75 -10.30
N LEU A 133 18.26 -18.17 -10.31
CA LEU A 133 19.32 -17.58 -9.48
C LEU A 133 19.62 -16.13 -9.89
N SER A 134 19.72 -15.83 -11.19
CA SER A 134 19.90 -14.48 -11.70
C SER A 134 18.71 -13.57 -11.32
N ARG A 135 17.52 -14.12 -11.30
CA ARG A 135 16.31 -13.44 -10.84
C ARG A 135 16.31 -13.20 -9.34
N ALA A 136 16.74 -14.17 -8.53
CA ALA A 136 16.83 -14.03 -7.08
C ALA A 136 17.77 -12.87 -6.69
N LEU A 137 18.93 -12.79 -7.36
CA LEU A 137 19.86 -11.68 -7.20
C LEU A 137 19.20 -10.32 -7.53
N TYR A 138 18.46 -10.24 -8.64
CA TYR A 138 17.73 -9.03 -9.01
C TYR A 138 16.66 -8.66 -7.97
N GLU A 139 15.85 -9.61 -7.50
CA GLU A 139 14.78 -9.34 -6.54
C GLU A 139 15.32 -8.84 -5.19
N ASP A 140 16.51 -9.30 -4.79
CA ASP A 140 17.18 -8.85 -3.56
C ASP A 140 17.71 -7.40 -3.69
N HIS A 141 18.24 -7.01 -4.87
CA HIS A 141 18.91 -5.74 -5.10
C HIS A 141 18.15 -4.75 -6.00
N ARG A 142 16.92 -5.03 -6.40
CA ARG A 142 16.13 -4.12 -7.26
C ARG A 142 15.90 -2.75 -6.63
N ASN A 143 15.81 -2.67 -5.30
CA ASN A 143 15.65 -1.42 -4.57
C ASN A 143 16.98 -0.68 -4.38
N ASP A 144 18.11 -1.34 -4.63
CA ASP A 144 19.44 -0.75 -4.60
C ASP A 144 19.87 -0.19 -5.98
N GLY A 145 19.01 -0.28 -6.99
CA GLY A 145 19.25 0.26 -8.34
C GLY A 145 19.69 -0.77 -9.37
N MET A 146 19.56 -2.09 -9.09
CA MET A 146 19.85 -3.14 -10.06
C MET A 146 18.79 -3.20 -11.16
N ASP A 147 19.20 -3.23 -12.44
CA ASP A 147 18.27 -3.34 -13.58
C ASP A 147 17.75 -4.76 -13.76
N ARG A 148 16.58 -4.87 -14.40
CA ARG A 148 15.95 -6.15 -14.77
C ARG A 148 16.77 -6.89 -15.83
N GLY A 149 17.89 -7.45 -15.41
CA GLY A 149 18.90 -8.11 -16.26
C GLY A 149 18.80 -9.62 -16.35
N TRP A 150 17.95 -10.27 -15.57
CA TRP A 150 17.90 -11.72 -15.38
C TRP A 150 17.33 -12.57 -16.52
N PRO A 151 16.45 -12.11 -17.49
CA PRO A 151 15.87 -13.02 -18.50
C PRO A 151 16.93 -13.60 -19.45
N LEU A 152 16.73 -14.87 -19.88
CA LEU A 152 17.52 -15.59 -20.90
C LEU A 152 17.50 -14.94 -22.30
N SER A 153 17.01 -13.73 -22.43
CA SER A 153 17.07 -12.90 -23.64
C SER A 153 17.90 -11.64 -23.47
N LYS A 154 18.53 -11.44 -22.28
CA LYS A 154 19.35 -10.27 -21.98
C LYS A 154 20.56 -10.20 -22.90
N LYS A 155 20.91 -8.98 -23.26
CA LYS A 155 22.08 -8.64 -24.05
C LYS A 155 22.97 -7.73 -23.20
N LEU A 156 24.24 -8.07 -23.09
CA LEU A 156 25.20 -7.41 -22.24
C LEU A 156 26.30 -6.78 -23.11
N ARG A 157 26.99 -5.79 -22.59
CA ARG A 157 28.09 -5.11 -23.28
C ARG A 157 29.35 -5.99 -23.26
N VAL A 158 30.09 -5.92 -24.35
CA VAL A 158 31.36 -6.63 -24.45
C VAL A 158 32.49 -5.81 -23.81
N PRO A 159 33.31 -6.35 -22.90
CA PRO A 159 34.50 -5.65 -22.38
C PRO A 159 35.53 -5.35 -23.48
N PHE A 160 36.40 -4.37 -23.24
CA PHE A 160 37.39 -3.88 -24.18
C PHE A 160 36.80 -3.24 -25.45
N THR A 161 35.55 -2.74 -25.38
CA THR A 161 34.86 -1.94 -26.36
C THR A 161 34.47 -0.61 -25.75
N HIS A 162 33.71 0.23 -26.45
CA HIS A 162 33.30 1.52 -25.93
C HIS A 162 31.78 1.58 -25.72
N ASN A 163 31.37 2.30 -24.67
CA ASN A 163 30.00 2.74 -24.46
C ASN A 163 29.81 4.12 -25.11
N CYS A 164 29.18 4.15 -26.26
CA CYS A 164 29.04 5.36 -27.08
C CYS A 164 27.73 6.12 -26.82
N LYS A 165 26.94 5.75 -25.83
CA LYS A 165 25.69 6.46 -25.47
C LYS A 165 25.91 7.87 -24.91
N ARG A 166 27.13 8.21 -24.51
CA ARG A 166 27.51 9.53 -23.95
C ARG A 166 28.33 10.32 -24.95
N ALA A 167 28.34 11.64 -24.81
CA ALA A 167 29.13 12.54 -25.68
C ALA A 167 30.63 12.20 -25.69
N LYS A 168 31.18 11.66 -24.61
CA LYS A 168 32.51 11.10 -24.53
C LYS A 168 32.37 9.60 -24.35
N PRO A 169 32.85 8.77 -25.32
CA PRO A 169 32.83 7.32 -25.17
C PRO A 169 33.56 6.85 -23.92
N TRP A 170 33.02 5.86 -23.26
CA TRP A 170 33.60 5.24 -22.07
C TRP A 170 34.20 3.90 -22.46
N GLU A 171 35.49 3.66 -22.12
CA GLU A 171 36.12 2.38 -22.34
C GLU A 171 35.57 1.35 -21.33
N ILE A 172 35.06 0.24 -21.82
CA ILE A 172 34.48 -0.82 -20.99
C ILE A 172 35.63 -1.72 -20.50
N THR A 173 35.85 -1.71 -19.18
CA THR A 173 36.92 -2.48 -18.52
C THR A 173 36.30 -3.67 -17.76
N LEU A 174 37.16 -4.63 -17.36
CA LEU A 174 36.73 -5.73 -16.49
C LEU A 174 37.73 -5.95 -15.34
N THR A 175 37.18 -6.47 -14.25
CA THR A 175 37.93 -6.96 -13.08
C THR A 175 37.55 -8.42 -12.86
N VAL A 176 38.50 -9.26 -12.45
CA VAL A 176 38.32 -10.69 -12.20
C VAL A 176 38.54 -10.96 -10.72
N ASN A 177 37.65 -11.73 -10.12
CA ASN A 177 37.80 -12.34 -8.81
C ASN A 177 37.91 -13.85 -9.01
N ASP A 178 39.04 -14.42 -8.61
CA ASP A 178 39.35 -15.84 -8.84
C ASP A 178 38.83 -16.77 -7.72
N GLU A 179 37.87 -16.34 -6.92
CA GLU A 179 37.24 -17.20 -5.90
C GLU A 179 36.24 -18.13 -6.56
N PRO A 180 36.45 -19.45 -6.52
CA PRO A 180 35.49 -20.43 -7.02
C PRO A 180 34.22 -20.39 -6.14
N ILE A 181 33.07 -20.53 -6.78
CA ILE A 181 31.78 -20.57 -6.11
C ILE A 181 30.93 -21.69 -6.70
N THR A 182 30.17 -22.38 -5.87
CA THR A 182 29.19 -23.39 -6.30
C THR A 182 27.79 -22.78 -6.38
N ALA A 183 26.90 -23.43 -7.13
CA ALA A 183 25.49 -23.04 -7.18
C ALA A 183 24.79 -23.14 -5.82
N ALA A 184 25.21 -24.10 -4.99
CA ALA A 184 24.67 -24.24 -3.64
C ALA A 184 25.04 -23.07 -2.73
N GLU A 185 26.29 -22.59 -2.79
CA GLU A 185 26.74 -21.40 -2.06
C GLU A 185 26.03 -20.15 -2.57
N PHE A 186 25.90 -19.99 -3.88
CA PHE A 186 25.15 -18.87 -4.44
C PHE A 186 23.68 -18.89 -4.03
N ALA A 187 23.01 -20.05 -4.07
CA ALA A 187 21.61 -20.24 -3.70
C ALA A 187 21.37 -20.06 -2.18
N ALA A 188 22.39 -20.29 -1.34
CA ALA A 188 22.30 -20.05 0.10
C ALA A 188 22.16 -18.55 0.40
N GLU A 189 22.85 -17.71 -0.35
CA GLU A 189 22.78 -16.25 -0.21
C GLU A 189 21.63 -15.64 -1.02
N TYR A 190 21.33 -16.19 -2.22
CA TYR A 190 20.28 -15.77 -3.12
C TYR A 190 19.37 -16.96 -3.45
N PRO A 191 18.41 -17.32 -2.59
CA PRO A 191 17.54 -18.47 -2.81
C PRO A 191 16.77 -18.35 -4.14
N PRO A 192 16.76 -19.39 -4.99
CA PRO A 192 16.12 -19.32 -6.29
C PRO A 192 14.62 -19.04 -6.17
N VAL A 193 14.14 -18.07 -6.93
CA VAL A 193 12.73 -17.73 -7.03
C VAL A 193 12.08 -18.65 -8.04
N GLU A 194 11.31 -19.63 -7.58
CA GLU A 194 10.56 -20.53 -8.45
C GLU A 194 9.56 -19.74 -9.31
N ARG A 195 9.49 -20.08 -10.59
CA ARG A 195 8.37 -19.67 -11.43
C ARG A 195 7.12 -20.40 -10.97
N MET A 196 6.06 -19.67 -10.63
CA MET A 196 4.73 -20.28 -10.66
C MET A 196 4.48 -20.76 -12.09
N GLY A 197 4.37 -22.07 -12.25
CA GLY A 197 4.10 -22.69 -13.55
C GLY A 197 2.76 -22.18 -14.08
N ILE A 198 2.80 -21.46 -15.18
CA ILE A 198 1.61 -21.12 -15.95
C ILE A 198 1.44 -22.27 -16.93
N GLU A 199 0.42 -23.10 -16.74
CA GLU A 199 0.00 -24.06 -17.76
C GLU A 199 -0.41 -23.23 -19.00
N GLU A 200 0.31 -23.41 -20.10
CA GLU A 200 -0.07 -22.83 -21.39
C GLU A 200 -1.28 -23.63 -21.91
N GLU A 201 -2.46 -22.99 -21.95
CA GLU A 201 -3.60 -23.55 -22.66
C GLU A 201 -3.30 -23.63 -24.18
N ASP A 202 -3.69 -24.72 -24.82
CA ASP A 202 -3.56 -24.88 -26.26
C ASP A 202 -4.31 -23.77 -27.02
N PHE A 203 -3.81 -23.39 -28.19
CA PHE A 203 -4.42 -22.34 -29.00
C PHE A 203 -5.87 -22.73 -29.38
N PRO A 204 -6.89 -21.88 -29.10
CA PRO A 204 -8.29 -22.26 -29.27
C PRO A 204 -8.66 -22.39 -30.73
N THR A 205 -9.52 -23.36 -31.02
CA THR A 205 -10.03 -23.63 -32.39
C THR A 205 -11.38 -22.94 -32.67
N ASP A 206 -12.14 -22.61 -31.64
CA ASP A 206 -13.45 -21.96 -31.76
C ASP A 206 -13.38 -20.58 -31.06
N ILE A 207 -13.13 -19.53 -31.85
CA ILE A 207 -12.92 -18.17 -31.36
C ILE A 207 -14.12 -17.33 -31.79
N PRO A 208 -14.87 -16.71 -30.84
CA PRO A 208 -15.95 -15.79 -31.18
C PRO A 208 -15.42 -14.55 -31.89
N THR A 209 -16.30 -13.82 -32.55
CA THR A 209 -15.95 -12.51 -33.12
C THR A 209 -15.95 -11.44 -32.02
N MET A 210 -15.15 -10.38 -32.20
CA MET A 210 -15.13 -9.22 -31.32
C MET A 210 -16.53 -8.66 -31.05
N TYR A 211 -17.37 -8.56 -32.10
CA TYR A 211 -18.72 -8.00 -31.98
C TYR A 211 -19.69 -8.90 -31.21
N GLU A 212 -19.56 -10.22 -31.31
CA GLU A 212 -20.32 -11.17 -30.48
C GLU A 212 -20.01 -10.99 -29.01
N VAL A 213 -18.74 -10.83 -28.66
CA VAL A 213 -18.32 -10.62 -27.27
C VAL A 213 -18.76 -9.25 -26.75
N LEU A 214 -18.54 -8.19 -27.50
CA LEU A 214 -18.95 -6.83 -27.12
C LEU A 214 -20.47 -6.69 -26.99
N GLY A 215 -21.25 -7.46 -27.77
CA GLY A 215 -22.71 -7.52 -27.64
C GLY A 215 -23.21 -8.19 -26.34
N MET A 216 -22.38 -8.97 -25.67
CA MET A 216 -22.66 -9.63 -24.38
C MET A 216 -22.19 -8.81 -23.18
N VAL A 217 -21.34 -7.82 -23.39
CA VAL A 217 -20.76 -6.96 -22.34
C VAL A 217 -21.67 -5.74 -22.11
N ASN A 218 -22.10 -5.53 -20.88
CA ASN A 218 -23.10 -4.52 -20.52
C ASN A 218 -22.53 -3.12 -20.24
N ARG A 219 -21.26 -2.83 -20.62
CA ARG A 219 -20.61 -1.52 -20.39
C ARG A 219 -20.17 -0.88 -21.70
N SER A 220 -20.79 0.24 -22.06
CA SER A 220 -20.40 1.09 -23.20
C SER A 220 -18.91 1.46 -23.17
N TYR A 221 -18.34 1.68 -21.98
CA TYR A 221 -16.94 1.95 -21.75
C TYR A 221 -15.99 0.90 -22.36
N ILE A 222 -16.31 -0.39 -22.29
CA ILE A 222 -15.48 -1.45 -22.90
C ILE A 222 -15.57 -1.40 -24.41
N THR A 223 -16.75 -1.12 -24.94
CA THR A 223 -16.93 -0.90 -26.38
C THR A 223 -16.14 0.31 -26.86
N ASP A 224 -16.18 1.41 -26.09
CA ASP A 224 -15.41 2.62 -26.39
C ASP A 224 -13.90 2.35 -26.36
N LEU A 225 -13.39 1.60 -25.35
CA LEU A 225 -12.00 1.19 -25.28
C LEU A 225 -11.58 0.29 -26.45
N ALA A 226 -12.43 -0.67 -26.82
CA ALA A 226 -12.12 -1.62 -27.89
C ALA A 226 -12.12 -0.98 -29.29
N THR A 227 -12.86 0.12 -29.48
CA THR A 227 -12.98 0.85 -30.75
C THR A 227 -12.14 2.13 -30.80
N ASP A 228 -11.40 2.46 -29.73
CA ASP A 228 -10.49 3.61 -29.70
C ASP A 228 -9.25 3.33 -30.57
N ASP A 229 -9.12 4.08 -31.67
CA ASP A 229 -8.01 4.00 -32.61
C ASP A 229 -6.89 5.03 -32.33
N THR A 230 -7.04 5.81 -31.25
CA THR A 230 -6.05 6.83 -30.86
C THR A 230 -4.94 6.22 -30.01
N PHE A 231 -3.70 6.25 -30.50
CA PHE A 231 -2.50 5.89 -29.77
C PHE A 231 -1.28 6.67 -30.26
N ILE A 232 -0.34 6.96 -29.34
CA ILE A 232 0.80 7.86 -29.63
C ILE A 232 2.05 7.05 -29.99
N ASP A 233 2.33 5.94 -29.29
CA ASP A 233 3.53 5.12 -29.47
C ASP A 233 3.32 3.64 -29.09
N GLU A 234 4.40 2.84 -29.14
CA GLU A 234 4.34 1.40 -28.82
C GLU A 234 4.06 1.11 -27.35
N GLU A 235 4.47 2.01 -26.44
CA GLU A 235 4.28 1.88 -25.01
C GLU A 235 2.82 2.11 -24.64
N ASP A 236 2.19 3.09 -25.27
CA ASP A 236 0.77 3.39 -25.15
C ASP A 236 -0.11 2.24 -25.65
N ARG A 237 0.22 1.61 -26.80
CA ARG A 237 -0.48 0.43 -27.32
C ARG A 237 -0.45 -0.76 -26.36
N SER A 238 0.69 -1.03 -25.73
CA SER A 238 0.82 -2.12 -24.76
C SER A 238 -0.01 -1.87 -23.52
N SER A 239 -0.08 -0.62 -23.06
CA SER A 239 -0.90 -0.18 -21.95
C SER A 239 -2.40 -0.32 -22.25
N LYS A 240 -2.83 0.11 -23.44
CA LYS A 240 -4.24 -0.02 -23.87
C LYS A 240 -4.69 -1.46 -23.99
N MET A 241 -3.86 -2.35 -24.58
CA MET A 241 -4.17 -3.78 -24.65
C MET A 241 -4.42 -4.35 -23.27
N TYR A 242 -3.49 -4.16 -22.34
CA TYR A 242 -3.63 -4.70 -20.98
C TYR A 242 -4.82 -4.08 -20.24
N HIS A 243 -5.10 -2.81 -20.42
CA HIS A 243 -6.25 -2.13 -19.82
C HIS A 243 -7.59 -2.73 -20.32
N LEU A 244 -7.71 -2.97 -21.63
CA LEU A 244 -8.89 -3.62 -22.22
C LEU A 244 -9.04 -5.06 -21.73
N GLU A 245 -7.97 -5.83 -21.67
CA GLU A 245 -7.96 -7.18 -21.15
C GLU A 245 -8.48 -7.23 -19.70
N CYS A 246 -7.95 -6.37 -18.82
CA CYS A 246 -8.40 -6.26 -17.44
C CYS A 246 -9.91 -5.91 -17.36
N ALA A 247 -10.37 -4.93 -18.15
CA ALA A 247 -11.77 -4.55 -18.16
C ALA A 247 -12.72 -5.68 -18.62
N LEU A 248 -12.29 -6.47 -19.60
CA LEU A 248 -13.03 -7.66 -20.07
C LEU A 248 -13.09 -8.74 -18.99
N TRP A 249 -11.99 -9.04 -18.31
CA TRP A 249 -11.96 -10.02 -17.24
C TRP A 249 -12.74 -9.56 -16.00
N GLU A 250 -12.78 -8.26 -15.70
CA GLU A 250 -13.63 -7.68 -14.66
C GLU A 250 -15.12 -7.88 -14.94
N GLU A 251 -15.53 -7.87 -16.20
CA GLU A 251 -16.89 -8.20 -16.62
C GLU A 251 -17.17 -9.72 -16.69
N GLY A 252 -16.17 -10.55 -16.42
CA GLY A 252 -16.31 -12.01 -16.38
C GLY A 252 -16.11 -12.68 -17.72
N CYS A 253 -15.56 -12.00 -18.72
CA CYS A 253 -15.16 -12.61 -19.98
C CYS A 253 -14.08 -13.68 -19.75
N SER A 254 -14.15 -14.77 -20.52
CA SER A 254 -13.12 -15.79 -20.55
C SER A 254 -11.85 -15.29 -21.27
N ILE A 255 -10.75 -16.05 -21.16
CA ILE A 255 -9.50 -15.76 -21.89
C ILE A 255 -9.75 -15.72 -23.40
N ILE A 256 -10.57 -16.66 -23.91
CA ILE A 256 -10.91 -16.76 -25.35
C ILE A 256 -11.70 -15.53 -25.81
N GLU A 257 -12.66 -15.06 -25.00
CA GLU A 257 -13.44 -13.86 -25.30
C GLU A 257 -12.58 -12.60 -25.26
N ALA A 258 -11.71 -12.46 -24.26
CA ALA A 258 -10.75 -11.36 -24.20
C ALA A 258 -9.78 -11.38 -25.41
N PHE A 259 -9.29 -12.55 -25.77
CA PHE A 259 -8.48 -12.74 -26.97
C PHE A 259 -9.23 -12.31 -28.24
N ALA A 260 -10.49 -12.71 -28.40
CA ALA A 260 -11.32 -12.36 -29.54
C ALA A 260 -11.50 -10.84 -29.70
N VAL A 261 -11.71 -10.12 -28.59
CA VAL A 261 -11.87 -8.67 -28.60
C VAL A 261 -10.54 -7.99 -28.91
N VAL A 262 -9.46 -8.29 -28.19
CA VAL A 262 -8.15 -7.64 -28.37
C VAL A 262 -7.58 -7.92 -29.77
N ARG A 263 -7.80 -9.12 -30.30
CA ARG A 263 -7.43 -9.51 -31.68
C ARG A 263 -8.00 -8.55 -32.73
N GLY A 264 -9.25 -8.09 -32.52
CA GLY A 264 -9.97 -7.23 -33.42
C GLY A 264 -9.67 -5.72 -33.28
N THR A 265 -8.86 -5.30 -32.31
CA THR A 265 -8.55 -3.89 -32.10
C THR A 265 -7.46 -3.34 -33.03
N GLU A 266 -7.55 -2.08 -33.39
CA GLU A 266 -6.53 -1.37 -34.20
C GLU A 266 -5.18 -1.23 -33.46
N PHE A 267 -5.17 -1.23 -32.13
CA PHE A 267 -3.93 -1.16 -31.34
C PHE A 267 -3.32 -2.51 -30.99
N ASN A 268 -3.78 -3.61 -31.59
CA ASN A 268 -3.15 -4.92 -31.44
C ASN A 268 -1.72 -4.91 -32.02
N LYS A 269 -0.74 -4.73 -31.16
CA LYS A 269 0.68 -4.62 -31.55
C LYS A 269 1.20 -5.86 -32.29
N PHE A 270 0.66 -7.05 -32.02
CA PHE A 270 1.13 -8.29 -32.65
C PHE A 270 0.67 -8.39 -34.10
N ALA A 271 -0.54 -7.93 -34.44
CA ALA A 271 -1.01 -7.83 -35.82
C ALA A 271 -0.19 -6.79 -36.59
N MET A 272 0.04 -5.61 -36.02
CA MET A 272 0.83 -4.55 -36.65
C MET A 272 2.30 -4.93 -36.86
N ASP A 273 2.90 -5.69 -35.95
CA ASP A 273 4.29 -6.18 -36.05
C ASP A 273 4.40 -7.38 -37.01
N GLY A 274 3.30 -7.85 -37.63
CA GLY A 274 3.25 -9.03 -38.50
C GLY A 274 3.50 -10.33 -37.72
N ARG A 275 3.25 -10.36 -36.41
CA ARG A 275 3.30 -11.55 -35.56
C ARG A 275 1.92 -12.20 -35.57
N GLY A 276 1.88 -13.53 -35.66
CA GLY A 276 0.61 -14.25 -35.72
C GLY A 276 -0.16 -14.25 -34.40
N ASP A 277 -1.43 -14.69 -34.49
CA ASP A 277 -2.37 -14.79 -33.34
C ASP A 277 -1.84 -15.61 -32.17
N SER A 278 -0.97 -16.60 -32.40
CA SER A 278 -0.32 -17.39 -31.34
C SER A 278 0.52 -16.55 -30.38
N TYR A 279 1.10 -15.43 -30.83
CA TYR A 279 1.84 -14.52 -29.95
C TYR A 279 0.90 -13.70 -29.08
N LEU A 280 -0.23 -13.26 -29.61
CA LEU A 280 -1.27 -12.58 -28.86
C LEU A 280 -1.89 -13.52 -27.82
N TRP A 281 -2.19 -14.77 -28.20
CA TRP A 281 -2.72 -15.79 -27.31
C TRP A 281 -1.80 -16.04 -26.11
N LYS A 282 -0.50 -16.23 -26.35
CA LYS A 282 0.50 -16.39 -25.30
C LYS A 282 0.60 -15.15 -24.40
N GLN A 283 0.47 -13.95 -24.95
CA GLN A 283 0.49 -12.74 -24.16
C GLN A 283 -0.75 -12.63 -23.26
N ILE A 284 -1.94 -12.84 -23.80
CA ILE A 284 -3.20 -12.76 -23.06
C ILE A 284 -3.25 -13.81 -21.94
N ASN A 285 -2.77 -15.03 -22.19
CA ASN A 285 -2.67 -16.04 -21.12
C ASN A 285 -1.73 -15.60 -19.99
N ARG A 286 -0.58 -15.00 -20.31
CA ARG A 286 0.33 -14.44 -19.29
C ARG A 286 -0.31 -13.29 -18.51
N ASP A 287 -0.98 -12.40 -19.22
CA ASP A 287 -1.63 -11.23 -18.61
C ASP A 287 -2.84 -11.66 -17.78
N HIS A 288 -3.60 -12.68 -18.21
CA HIS A 288 -4.67 -13.28 -17.42
C HIS A 288 -4.14 -13.97 -16.16
N ALA A 289 -3.06 -14.74 -16.26
CA ALA A 289 -2.44 -15.35 -15.09
C ALA A 289 -1.93 -14.30 -14.10
N ARG A 290 -1.34 -13.20 -14.60
CA ARG A 290 -0.94 -12.04 -13.79
C ARG A 290 -2.15 -11.36 -13.16
N TRP A 291 -3.20 -11.10 -13.94
CA TRP A 291 -4.45 -10.52 -13.44
C TRP A 291 -5.12 -11.44 -12.41
N LYS A 292 -5.14 -12.75 -12.65
CA LYS A 292 -5.69 -13.77 -11.75
C LYS A 292 -4.90 -13.85 -10.44
N ALA A 293 -3.58 -13.76 -10.49
CA ALA A 293 -2.72 -13.68 -9.30
C ALA A 293 -2.98 -12.38 -8.50
N GLN A 294 -3.39 -11.32 -9.17
CA GLN A 294 -3.74 -10.03 -8.55
C GLN A 294 -5.20 -9.97 -8.04
N HIS A 295 -6.10 -10.80 -8.57
CA HIS A 295 -7.55 -10.72 -8.32
C HIS A 295 -8.16 -11.99 -7.68
N ASN A 296 -7.51 -13.14 -7.82
CA ASN A 296 -7.85 -14.34 -7.06
C ASN A 296 -6.90 -14.39 -5.87
N GLY A 297 -7.45 -14.26 -4.68
CA GLY A 297 -6.68 -14.53 -3.48
C GLY A 297 -6.02 -15.91 -3.53
N PRO A 298 -4.93 -16.12 -2.83
CA PRO A 298 -4.17 -17.35 -2.81
C PRO A 298 -5.03 -18.58 -2.43
N SER A 299 -4.65 -19.77 -2.91
CA SER A 299 -5.27 -21.05 -2.54
C SER A 299 -5.22 -21.27 -1.02
N GLU A 300 -6.08 -22.11 -0.44
CA GLU A 300 -6.19 -22.32 1.02
C GLU A 300 -4.83 -22.64 1.70
N LYS A 301 -3.91 -23.35 1.02
CA LYS A 301 -2.52 -23.54 1.49
C LYS A 301 -1.66 -22.30 1.40
N GLU A 302 -1.88 -21.45 0.42
CA GLU A 302 -1.23 -20.15 0.26
C GLU A 302 -1.90 -19.10 1.14
N LEU A 303 -3.22 -19.21 1.46
CA LEU A 303 -3.92 -18.38 2.42
C LEU A 303 -3.42 -18.62 3.86
N GLU A 304 -3.17 -19.87 4.25
CA GLU A 304 -2.54 -20.18 5.55
C GLU A 304 -1.08 -19.69 5.64
N ALA A 305 -0.32 -19.78 4.55
CA ALA A 305 1.05 -19.29 4.48
C ALA A 305 1.12 -17.76 4.31
N THR A 306 0.27 -17.16 3.44
CA THR A 306 0.24 -15.72 3.17
C THR A 306 -0.56 -14.92 4.19
N THR A 307 -1.58 -15.49 4.85
CA THR A 307 -2.26 -14.79 5.97
C THR A 307 -1.32 -14.61 7.15
N LYS A 308 -0.34 -15.51 7.32
CA LYS A 308 0.73 -15.33 8.33
C LYS A 308 1.88 -14.42 7.85
N VAL A 309 2.11 -14.28 6.56
CA VAL A 309 3.28 -13.56 6.00
C VAL A 309 2.89 -12.21 5.40
N GLY A 310 1.76 -12.08 4.72
CA GLY A 310 1.44 -10.87 3.94
C GLY A 310 1.06 -9.65 4.78
N SER A 311 0.18 -9.79 5.78
CA SER A 311 -0.22 -8.65 6.62
C SER A 311 0.86 -8.28 7.65
N SER A 312 1.62 -9.28 8.12
CA SER A 312 2.80 -9.08 8.97
C SER A 312 3.95 -8.40 8.22
N TYR A 313 4.12 -8.66 6.93
CA TYR A 313 5.20 -8.12 6.11
C TYR A 313 4.99 -6.64 5.77
N LEU A 314 3.79 -6.24 5.34
CA LEU A 314 3.47 -4.82 5.05
C LEU A 314 3.52 -3.94 6.31
N LEU A 315 3.07 -4.47 7.45
CA LEU A 315 3.22 -3.79 8.74
C LEU A 315 4.67 -3.80 9.25
N SER A 316 5.48 -4.80 8.90
CA SER A 316 6.90 -4.83 9.24
C SER A 316 7.70 -3.85 8.36
N GLU A 317 7.42 -3.74 7.05
CA GLU A 317 8.05 -2.75 6.18
C GLU A 317 7.63 -1.31 6.54
N ALA A 318 6.34 -1.05 6.75
CA ALA A 318 5.88 0.25 7.24
C ALA A 318 6.46 0.55 8.63
N ARG A 319 6.67 -0.46 9.47
CA ARG A 319 7.29 -0.35 10.79
C ARG A 319 8.79 -0.13 10.70
N GLU A 320 9.51 -0.80 9.79
CA GLU A 320 10.93 -0.58 9.53
C GLU A 320 11.18 0.78 8.90
N LEU A 321 10.40 1.18 7.90
CA LEU A 321 10.44 2.52 7.32
C LEU A 321 10.14 3.60 8.36
N THR A 322 9.18 3.35 9.27
CA THR A 322 8.86 4.29 10.36
C THR A 322 9.97 4.31 11.42
N LEU A 323 10.58 3.16 11.74
CA LEU A 323 11.69 3.08 12.68
C LEU A 323 12.97 3.66 12.07
N GLN A 324 13.27 3.43 10.80
CA GLN A 324 14.40 4.01 10.09
C GLN A 324 14.26 5.53 9.96
N ASN A 325 13.08 6.02 9.58
CA ASN A 325 12.81 7.46 9.51
C ASN A 325 12.81 8.13 10.90
N VAL A 326 12.35 7.44 11.94
CA VAL A 326 12.41 7.92 13.33
C VAL A 326 13.85 7.90 13.85
N ASN A 327 14.62 6.86 13.54
CA ASN A 327 16.04 6.79 13.91
C ASN A 327 16.87 7.83 13.14
N PHE A 328 16.61 8.02 11.84
CA PHE A 328 17.25 9.06 11.03
C PHE A 328 17.00 10.48 11.59
N LEU A 329 15.79 10.77 12.06
CA LEU A 329 15.47 12.03 12.71
C LEU A 329 16.14 12.16 14.10
N HIS A 330 16.33 11.05 14.84
CA HIS A 330 17.03 11.03 16.12
C HIS A 330 18.55 11.17 15.98
N GLU A 331 19.15 10.54 14.98
CA GLU A 331 20.61 10.59 14.76
C GLU A 331 21.11 11.96 14.27
N ASN A 332 20.25 12.72 13.59
CA ASN A 332 20.59 14.06 13.08
C ASN A 332 20.20 15.21 14.02
N GLU A 333 19.48 14.95 15.12
CA GLU A 333 19.05 15.98 16.07
C GLU A 333 19.94 15.98 17.32
N GLN A 334 20.90 16.89 17.39
CA GLN A 334 21.68 17.18 18.61
C GLN A 334 20.90 17.93 19.69
N GLU A 335 19.57 18.01 19.61
CA GLU A 335 18.76 18.64 20.63
C GLU A 335 18.29 17.64 21.70
N PRO A 336 18.49 17.92 23.00
CA PRO A 336 18.18 16.98 24.09
C PRO A 336 16.69 16.75 24.35
N MET A 337 15.79 17.36 23.57
CA MET A 337 14.33 17.27 23.79
C MET A 337 13.59 17.09 22.47
N GLY A 338 13.26 15.82 22.15
CA GLY A 338 12.40 15.46 21.01
C GLY A 338 11.01 16.15 21.07
N LEU A 339 10.26 16.08 19.96
CA LEU A 339 8.90 16.61 19.90
C LEU A 339 7.98 15.88 20.90
N PHE A 340 6.91 16.54 21.31
CA PHE A 340 5.98 16.00 22.33
C PHE A 340 5.52 14.56 22.06
N VAL A 341 5.24 14.23 20.79
CA VAL A 341 4.80 12.88 20.42
C VAL A 341 5.83 11.81 20.74
N ASP A 342 7.12 12.12 20.61
CA ASP A 342 8.22 11.21 20.95
C ASP A 342 8.40 11.11 22.47
N GLN A 343 8.38 12.24 23.15
CA GLN A 343 8.46 12.29 24.62
C GLN A 343 7.33 11.50 25.26
N PHE A 344 6.08 11.70 24.78
CA PHE A 344 4.92 10.96 25.27
C PHE A 344 5.03 9.46 24.95
N ALA A 345 5.42 9.09 23.74
CA ALA A 345 5.52 7.68 23.35
C ALA A 345 6.59 6.93 24.18
N VAL A 346 7.73 7.55 24.42
CA VAL A 346 8.78 6.98 25.28
C VAL A 346 8.28 6.83 26.72
N TRP A 347 7.67 7.87 27.28
CA TRP A 347 7.09 7.82 28.62
C TRP A 347 5.99 6.76 28.73
N ALA A 348 5.03 6.76 27.81
CA ALA A 348 3.90 5.83 27.82
C ALA A 348 4.35 4.37 27.67
N ALA A 349 5.40 4.09 26.89
CA ALA A 349 6.01 2.77 26.81
C ALA A 349 6.58 2.28 28.16
N THR A 350 7.01 3.18 29.05
CA THR A 350 7.40 2.79 30.43
C THR A 350 6.22 2.36 31.30
N LYS A 351 5.01 2.79 30.94
CA LYS A 351 3.75 2.47 31.66
C LYS A 351 3.04 1.26 31.04
N SER A 352 3.21 1.04 29.76
CA SER A 352 2.63 -0.08 29.01
C SER A 352 3.56 -0.50 27.87
N ALA A 353 4.51 -1.37 28.17
CA ALA A 353 5.48 -1.88 27.20
C ALA A 353 4.82 -2.76 26.12
N MET A 354 3.67 -3.37 26.42
CA MET A 354 2.91 -4.21 25.50
C MET A 354 2.14 -3.40 24.46
N ALA A 355 1.78 -2.15 24.77
CA ALA A 355 1.08 -1.30 23.81
C ALA A 355 2.01 -0.91 22.63
N PRO A 356 1.54 -1.02 21.38
CA PRO A 356 2.33 -0.59 20.24
C PRO A 356 2.66 0.90 20.31
N LYS A 357 3.86 1.29 19.87
CA LYS A 357 4.30 2.69 19.88
C LYS A 357 3.35 3.60 19.09
N GLN A 358 2.76 3.09 17.98
CA GLN A 358 1.78 3.83 17.19
C GLN A 358 0.51 4.19 17.97
N PHE A 359 0.09 3.41 18.95
CA PHE A 359 -1.04 3.76 19.83
C PHE A 359 -0.68 4.94 20.74
N HIS A 360 0.57 5.00 21.21
CA HIS A 360 1.05 6.12 22.00
C HIS A 360 1.17 7.41 21.16
N TYR A 361 1.57 7.32 19.88
CA TYR A 361 1.55 8.47 18.96
C TYR A 361 0.12 8.99 18.75
N ALA A 362 -0.86 8.11 18.56
CA ALA A 362 -2.26 8.52 18.45
C ALA A 362 -2.74 9.23 19.73
N GLY A 363 -2.40 8.70 20.91
CA GLY A 363 -2.71 9.30 22.21
C GLY A 363 -2.07 10.69 22.37
N ALA A 364 -0.80 10.83 22.01
CA ALA A 364 -0.09 12.11 22.03
C ALA A 364 -0.76 13.18 21.15
N LEU A 365 -1.10 12.80 19.93
CA LEU A 365 -1.78 13.70 18.98
C LEU A 365 -3.21 14.02 19.43
N ALA A 366 -3.90 13.09 20.08
CA ALA A 366 -5.21 13.35 20.67
C ALA A 366 -5.13 14.39 21.81
N ILE A 367 -4.08 14.34 22.64
CA ILE A 367 -3.81 15.36 23.66
C ILE A 367 -3.65 16.74 22.99
N LEU A 368 -2.71 16.85 22.03
CA LEU A 368 -2.45 18.13 21.36
C LEU A 368 -3.69 18.68 20.67
N SER A 369 -4.42 17.82 19.95
CA SER A 369 -5.65 18.19 19.25
C SER A 369 -6.74 18.67 20.22
N SER A 370 -6.97 17.93 21.32
CA SER A 370 -8.01 18.28 22.30
C SER A 370 -7.71 19.56 23.07
N VAL A 371 -6.44 19.83 23.35
CA VAL A 371 -6.01 21.00 24.12
C VAL A 371 -5.89 22.25 23.22
N PHE A 372 -5.34 22.10 22.02
CA PHE A 372 -4.91 23.23 21.21
C PHE A 372 -5.80 23.60 20.02
N ALA A 373 -6.67 22.70 19.52
CA ALA A 373 -7.42 22.95 18.29
C ALA A 373 -8.29 24.22 18.30
N LYS A 374 -8.70 24.70 19.48
CA LYS A 374 -9.49 25.91 19.63
C LYS A 374 -8.73 27.22 19.39
N TYR A 375 -7.40 27.21 19.50
CA TYR A 375 -6.58 28.43 19.42
C TYR A 375 -6.15 28.80 18.02
N ALA A 376 -6.09 27.82 17.08
CA ALA A 376 -5.51 28.05 15.78
C ALA A 376 -6.29 27.40 14.63
N PHE A 377 -5.95 27.80 13.42
CA PHE A 377 -6.49 27.24 12.19
C PHE A 377 -5.47 27.32 11.06
N LEU A 378 -5.63 26.46 10.06
CA LEU A 378 -4.92 26.56 8.79
C LEU A 378 -5.76 27.36 7.79
N SER A 379 -5.22 28.47 7.30
CA SER A 379 -5.90 29.27 6.29
C SER A 379 -5.73 28.65 4.91
N THR A 380 -6.84 28.32 4.26
CA THR A 380 -6.84 27.83 2.89
C THR A 380 -7.61 28.80 2.00
N ASN A 381 -7.47 28.66 0.69
CA ASN A 381 -8.21 29.49 -0.29
C ASN A 381 -9.75 29.26 -0.25
N VAL A 382 -10.23 28.23 0.43
CA VAL A 382 -11.66 27.88 0.50
C VAL A 382 -12.23 28.23 1.87
N GLN A 383 -11.54 27.85 2.96
CA GLN A 383 -12.02 27.99 4.32
C GLN A 383 -10.90 27.90 5.36
N ASN A 384 -11.19 28.34 6.57
CA ASN A 384 -10.32 28.15 7.73
C ASN A 384 -10.46 26.72 8.25
N MET A 385 -9.46 25.88 7.98
CA MET A 385 -9.45 24.48 8.37
C MET A 385 -9.08 24.34 9.86
N PRO A 386 -9.91 23.67 10.68
CA PRO A 386 -9.62 23.46 12.10
C PRO A 386 -8.54 22.40 12.29
N LEU A 387 -7.91 22.35 13.48
CA LEU A 387 -6.82 21.44 13.80
C LEU A 387 -7.24 20.17 14.52
N ASN A 388 -8.54 19.94 14.71
CA ASN A 388 -9.03 18.72 15.36
C ASN A 388 -8.79 17.47 14.50
N LEU A 389 -8.49 16.35 15.17
CA LEU A 389 -8.17 15.05 14.56
C LEU A 389 -9.13 13.98 15.04
N TYR A 390 -9.38 13.00 14.17
CA TYR A 390 -10.16 11.81 14.49
C TYR A 390 -9.26 10.58 14.41
N PHE A 391 -9.38 9.68 15.39
CA PHE A 391 -8.59 8.46 15.49
C PHE A 391 -9.48 7.23 15.61
N LEU A 392 -9.04 6.15 14.97
CA LEU A 392 -9.62 4.82 15.12
C LEU A 392 -8.49 3.84 15.42
N VAL A 393 -8.40 3.42 16.70
CA VAL A 393 -7.29 2.62 17.23
C VAL A 393 -7.77 1.20 17.48
N LEU A 394 -7.34 0.29 16.62
CA LEU A 394 -7.86 -1.07 16.53
C LEU A 394 -6.78 -2.11 16.79
N GLY A 395 -7.13 -3.18 17.48
CA GLY A 395 -6.22 -4.31 17.68
C GLY A 395 -6.99 -5.61 17.72
N ARG A 396 -6.33 -6.74 17.46
CA ARG A 396 -6.98 -8.05 17.40
C ARG A 396 -7.58 -8.50 18.73
N THR A 397 -6.96 -8.14 19.86
CA THR A 397 -7.35 -8.62 21.18
C THR A 397 -7.28 -7.52 22.24
N THR A 398 -7.78 -7.80 23.42
CA THR A 398 -7.59 -6.98 24.65
C THR A 398 -6.10 -6.83 25.02
N GLN A 399 -5.24 -7.73 24.55
CA GLN A 399 -3.79 -7.72 24.82
C GLN A 399 -3.06 -6.55 24.17
N SER A 400 -3.59 -5.94 23.13
CA SER A 400 -3.00 -4.76 22.46
C SER A 400 -3.00 -3.49 23.33
N ARG A 401 -3.57 -3.54 24.54
CA ARG A 401 -3.58 -2.42 25.52
C ARG A 401 -4.10 -1.08 24.96
N LYS A 402 -5.07 -1.13 24.04
CA LYS A 402 -5.71 0.04 23.41
C LYS A 402 -6.27 1.02 24.43
N SER A 403 -7.12 0.52 25.34
CA SER A 403 -7.75 1.32 26.41
C SER A 403 -6.72 1.88 27.38
N THR A 404 -5.58 1.18 27.61
CA THR A 404 -4.49 1.70 28.44
C THR A 404 -3.84 2.93 27.80
N SER A 405 -3.61 2.91 26.48
CA SER A 405 -3.07 4.07 25.76
C SER A 405 -4.01 5.27 25.80
N LEU A 406 -5.32 5.05 25.66
CA LEU A 406 -6.33 6.10 25.82
C LEU A 406 -6.31 6.69 27.25
N ARG A 407 -6.34 5.85 28.29
CA ARG A 407 -6.35 6.30 29.69
C ARG A 407 -5.10 7.10 30.06
N LEU A 408 -3.94 6.76 29.51
CA LEU A 408 -2.71 7.55 29.68
C LEU A 408 -2.86 8.95 29.10
N ALA A 409 -3.45 9.07 27.90
CA ALA A 409 -3.70 10.35 27.25
C ALA A 409 -4.72 11.18 28.05
N GLU A 410 -5.84 10.59 28.48
CA GLU A 410 -6.83 11.26 29.31
C GLU A 410 -6.25 11.75 30.63
N GLY A 411 -5.38 10.94 31.27
CA GLY A 411 -4.70 11.34 32.51
C GLY A 411 -3.88 12.61 32.34
N ILE A 412 -3.12 12.73 31.25
CA ILE A 412 -2.39 13.98 30.94
C ILE A 412 -3.34 15.13 30.68
N MET A 413 -4.44 14.92 29.94
CA MET A 413 -5.42 16.00 29.66
C MET A 413 -6.10 16.51 30.94
N ARG A 414 -6.44 15.62 31.89
CA ARG A 414 -6.98 16.00 33.20
C ARG A 414 -6.01 16.84 34.00
N ASP A 415 -4.73 16.44 34.02
CA ASP A 415 -3.69 17.19 34.74
C ASP A 415 -3.41 18.54 34.07
N VAL A 416 -3.44 18.65 32.73
CA VAL A 416 -3.35 19.95 32.04
C VAL A 416 -4.53 20.83 32.40
N ALA A 417 -5.76 20.29 32.42
CA ALA A 417 -6.95 21.05 32.80
C ALA A 417 -6.84 21.62 34.21
N ILE A 418 -6.44 20.78 35.18
CA ILE A 418 -6.20 21.23 36.56
C ILE A 418 -5.08 22.29 36.61
N GLY A 419 -3.99 22.07 35.89
CA GLY A 419 -2.84 22.96 35.85
C GLY A 419 -3.13 24.35 35.29
N VAL A 420 -4.14 24.47 34.39
CA VAL A 420 -4.63 25.77 33.86
C VAL A 420 -5.86 26.29 34.61
N GLY A 421 -6.17 25.76 35.80
CA GLY A 421 -7.25 26.23 36.65
C GLY A 421 -8.68 25.83 36.18
N LYS A 422 -8.81 24.79 35.33
CA LYS A 422 -10.09 24.26 34.87
C LYS A 422 -10.49 22.98 35.63
N GLY A 423 -11.75 22.56 35.51
CA GLY A 423 -12.17 21.26 36.03
C GLY A 423 -11.44 20.10 35.31
N PRO A 424 -11.24 18.94 35.97
CA PRO A 424 -10.42 17.85 35.43
C PRO A 424 -10.90 17.36 34.05
N ASP A 425 -12.19 17.34 33.80
CA ASP A 425 -12.78 16.88 32.52
C ASP A 425 -13.09 18.03 31.55
N ALA A 426 -12.41 19.19 31.70
CA ALA A 426 -12.66 20.35 30.83
C ALA A 426 -12.38 20.05 29.34
N PHE A 427 -11.42 19.16 29.06
CA PHE A 427 -11.05 18.71 27.70
C PHE A 427 -11.62 17.36 27.32
N ILE A 428 -12.51 16.76 28.13
CA ILE A 428 -13.06 15.41 27.90
C ILE A 428 -14.58 15.51 27.90
N ALA A 429 -15.21 15.05 26.82
CA ALA A 429 -16.66 14.92 26.73
C ALA A 429 -17.13 13.59 27.34
N PRO A 430 -18.39 13.51 27.84
CA PRO A 430 -18.96 12.27 28.36
C PRO A 430 -18.96 11.16 27.31
N GLU A 431 -18.44 9.99 27.65
CA GLU A 431 -18.34 8.82 26.74
C GLU A 431 -19.71 8.24 26.41
N ASP A 432 -20.52 7.97 27.42
CA ASP A 432 -21.87 7.41 27.26
C ASP A 432 -22.88 8.53 26.96
N SER A 433 -23.05 8.85 25.68
CA SER A 433 -23.91 9.96 25.25
C SER A 433 -24.71 9.58 24.02
N THR A 434 -26.02 9.93 24.02
CA THR A 434 -26.76 9.98 22.77
C THR A 434 -26.33 11.15 21.91
N GLY A 435 -26.55 11.09 20.58
CA GLY A 435 -26.17 12.20 19.68
C GLY A 435 -26.80 13.53 20.07
N GLU A 436 -28.00 13.51 20.66
CA GLU A 436 -28.69 14.70 21.15
C GLU A 436 -28.05 15.26 22.41
N ALA A 437 -27.76 14.41 23.38
CA ALA A 437 -27.11 14.80 24.63
C ALA A 437 -25.70 15.33 24.38
N LEU A 438 -24.90 14.65 23.53
CA LEU A 438 -23.57 15.10 23.12
C LEU A 438 -23.65 16.45 22.40
N SER A 439 -24.59 16.61 21.43
CA SER A 439 -24.80 17.88 20.73
C SER A 439 -25.14 19.03 21.72
N ALA A 440 -26.00 18.79 22.69
CA ALA A 440 -26.36 19.78 23.72
C ALA A 440 -25.17 20.13 24.60
N TYR A 441 -24.39 19.13 25.04
CA TYR A 441 -23.19 19.35 25.85
C TYR A 441 -22.13 20.19 25.11
N LEU A 442 -21.85 19.88 23.84
CA LEU A 442 -20.87 20.61 23.05
C LEU A 442 -21.32 22.04 22.72
N ARG A 443 -22.61 22.25 22.47
CA ARG A 443 -23.19 23.59 22.24
C ARG A 443 -23.12 24.48 23.47
N ALA A 444 -23.18 23.91 24.67
CA ALA A 444 -22.97 24.65 25.91
C ALA A 444 -21.54 25.18 26.10
N LYS A 445 -20.59 24.74 25.26
CA LYS A 445 -19.15 25.12 25.31
C LYS A 445 -18.70 25.69 23.96
N PRO A 446 -19.26 26.78 23.46
CA PRO A 446 -18.93 27.33 22.14
C PRO A 446 -17.46 27.77 22.08
N LYS A 447 -16.82 27.52 20.92
CA LYS A 447 -15.42 27.86 20.63
C LYS A 447 -14.40 27.10 21.50
N GLU A 448 -14.79 26.04 22.22
CA GLU A 448 -13.88 25.16 22.95
C GLU A 448 -13.44 23.98 22.07
N SER A 449 -12.44 23.25 22.56
CA SER A 449 -11.97 21.97 21.98
C SER A 449 -11.95 20.88 23.05
N GLY A 450 -12.02 19.62 22.62
CA GLY A 450 -11.93 18.50 23.55
C GLY A 450 -12.03 17.15 22.88
N LEU A 451 -11.77 16.12 23.68
CA LEU A 451 -11.83 14.71 23.31
C LEU A 451 -13.25 14.17 23.48
N TYR A 452 -13.76 13.50 22.46
CA TYR A 452 -14.84 12.53 22.58
C TYR A 452 -14.27 11.15 22.33
N ALA A 453 -14.12 10.36 23.40
CA ALA A 453 -13.57 9.01 23.36
C ALA A 453 -14.70 7.98 23.43
N ILE A 454 -14.52 6.87 22.71
CA ILE A 454 -15.36 5.67 22.81
C ILE A 454 -14.42 4.48 22.97
N ASP A 455 -14.48 3.82 24.13
CA ASP A 455 -13.89 2.48 24.27
C ASP A 455 -14.89 1.45 23.71
N GLU A 456 -14.42 0.36 23.13
CA GLU A 456 -15.24 -0.65 22.46
C GLU A 456 -16.08 -0.11 21.27
N VAL A 457 -15.43 0.63 20.37
CA VAL A 457 -16.07 1.28 19.22
C VAL A 457 -16.82 0.31 18.28
N GLN A 458 -16.56 -1.01 18.36
CA GLN A 458 -17.32 -2.04 17.66
C GLN A 458 -18.80 -2.04 18.06
N ASP A 459 -19.12 -1.81 19.35
CA ASP A 459 -20.50 -1.75 19.82
C ASP A 459 -21.21 -0.48 19.34
N PHE A 460 -20.46 0.63 19.32
CA PHE A 460 -20.93 1.87 18.69
C PHE A 460 -21.27 1.65 17.20
N PHE A 461 -20.42 0.98 16.42
CA PHE A 461 -20.69 0.68 15.01
C PHE A 461 -21.88 -0.28 14.85
N ALA A 462 -22.01 -1.29 15.72
CA ALA A 462 -23.13 -2.22 15.72
C ALA A 462 -24.46 -1.49 15.93
N HIS A 463 -24.53 -0.62 16.93
CA HIS A 463 -25.72 0.18 17.22
C HIS A 463 -26.01 1.22 16.14
N ALA A 464 -24.99 1.91 15.63
CA ALA A 464 -25.15 2.88 14.55
C ALA A 464 -25.58 2.24 13.21
N ALA A 465 -25.34 0.94 13.01
CA ALA A 465 -25.80 0.22 11.83
C ALA A 465 -27.31 -0.09 11.85
N GLN A 466 -27.94 -0.12 13.03
CA GLN A 466 -29.37 -0.43 13.19
C GLN A 466 -30.22 0.83 12.97
N LYS A 467 -31.09 0.83 11.95
CA LYS A 467 -31.96 2.00 11.61
C LYS A 467 -32.89 2.43 12.74
N SER A 468 -33.30 1.51 13.60
CA SER A 468 -34.17 1.76 14.77
C SER A 468 -33.38 2.24 16.01
N SER A 469 -32.08 2.23 16.00
CA SER A 469 -31.25 2.64 17.13
C SER A 469 -31.18 4.18 17.24
N TYR A 470 -31.26 4.68 18.46
CA TYR A 470 -31.04 6.10 18.78
C TYR A 470 -29.60 6.54 18.41
N MET A 471 -28.66 5.60 18.27
CA MET A 471 -27.28 5.83 17.84
C MET A 471 -27.10 5.95 16.31
N SER A 472 -28.17 5.66 15.51
CA SER A 472 -28.09 5.72 14.05
C SER A 472 -27.71 7.10 13.49
N SER A 473 -28.05 8.17 14.23
CA SER A 473 -27.72 9.57 13.88
C SER A 473 -26.30 9.98 14.28
N MET A 474 -25.59 9.18 15.09
CA MET A 474 -24.31 9.57 15.69
C MET A 474 -23.17 9.63 14.65
N MET A 475 -23.06 8.64 13.74
CA MET A 475 -22.03 8.69 12.70
C MET A 475 -22.20 9.90 11.75
N PRO A 476 -23.41 10.22 11.23
CA PRO A 476 -23.63 11.46 10.50
C PRO A 476 -23.31 12.72 11.31
N PHE A 477 -23.60 12.74 12.61
CA PHE A 477 -23.27 13.84 13.50
C PHE A 477 -21.76 14.01 13.61
N LEU A 478 -21.00 12.95 13.92
CA LEU A 478 -19.53 12.98 13.99
C LEU A 478 -18.91 13.41 12.65
N THR A 479 -19.45 12.88 11.54
CA THR A 479 -18.98 13.25 10.19
C THR A 479 -19.11 14.75 9.92
N LYS A 480 -20.23 15.37 10.30
CA LYS A 480 -20.47 16.81 10.13
C LYS A 480 -19.67 17.67 11.11
N SER A 481 -19.43 17.15 12.32
CA SER A 481 -18.69 17.88 13.35
C SER A 481 -17.17 17.91 13.10
N TYR A 482 -16.66 17.11 12.16
CA TYR A 482 -15.25 17.09 11.79
C TYR A 482 -14.70 18.44 11.33
N ASP A 483 -15.53 19.25 10.69
CA ASP A 483 -15.17 20.57 10.17
C ASP A 483 -15.23 21.67 11.25
N GLY A 484 -15.23 21.29 12.54
CA GLY A 484 -15.14 22.21 13.68
C GLY A 484 -16.44 22.91 14.06
N ASN A 485 -17.59 22.42 13.58
CA ASN A 485 -18.89 23.00 13.90
C ASN A 485 -19.89 21.90 14.28
N ILE A 486 -20.60 22.11 15.38
CA ILE A 486 -21.78 21.32 15.68
C ILE A 486 -22.89 21.77 14.71
N PRO A 487 -23.45 20.87 13.89
CA PRO A 487 -24.37 21.25 12.81
C PRO A 487 -25.67 21.88 13.31
N ALA A 488 -26.20 22.86 12.58
CA ALA A 488 -27.50 23.45 12.87
C ALA A 488 -28.62 22.39 12.87
N VAL A 489 -29.59 22.51 13.75
CA VAL A 489 -30.71 21.59 13.88
C VAL A 489 -32.02 22.37 14.00
N ALA A 490 -33.03 21.94 13.25
CA ALA A 490 -34.40 22.40 13.40
C ALA A 490 -35.28 21.22 13.85
N ARG A 491 -35.99 21.35 14.96
CA ARG A 491 -36.88 20.30 15.50
C ARG A 491 -38.24 20.86 15.79
N LYS A 492 -39.30 20.09 15.50
CA LYS A 492 -40.65 20.37 15.95
C LYS A 492 -40.83 19.79 17.35
N ASP A 493 -41.28 20.59 18.30
CA ASP A 493 -41.69 20.11 19.60
C ASP A 493 -43.08 19.39 19.52
N LYS A 494 -43.53 18.82 20.63
CA LYS A 494 -44.83 18.13 20.69
C LYS A 494 -46.04 19.06 20.40
N GLY A 495 -45.84 20.37 20.47
CA GLY A 495 -46.83 21.41 20.15
C GLY A 495 -46.73 21.92 18.70
N GLY A 496 -45.85 21.35 17.85
CA GLY A 496 -45.67 21.75 16.45
C GLY A 496 -44.79 22.98 16.25
N LYS A 497 -44.31 23.61 17.31
CA LYS A 497 -43.41 24.78 17.26
C LYS A 497 -41.99 24.35 16.87
N VAL A 498 -41.41 25.03 15.90
CA VAL A 498 -40.05 24.72 15.43
C VAL A 498 -39.05 25.39 16.36
N ALA A 499 -38.25 24.59 17.08
CA ALA A 499 -37.06 25.04 17.78
C ALA A 499 -35.87 24.97 16.83
N TYR A 500 -35.21 26.10 16.61
CA TYR A 500 -34.01 26.20 15.75
C TYR A 500 -32.78 26.43 16.59
N GLN A 501 -31.75 25.64 16.35
CA GLN A 501 -30.41 25.80 16.94
C GLN A 501 -29.41 26.06 15.82
N THR A 502 -28.69 27.18 15.88
CA THR A 502 -27.65 27.55 14.91
C THR A 502 -26.45 26.62 14.98
N ALA A 503 -25.65 26.58 13.95
CA ALA A 503 -24.34 25.93 14.00
C ALA A 503 -23.48 26.57 15.10
N THR A 504 -22.75 25.74 15.85
CA THR A 504 -21.96 26.19 16.99
C THR A 504 -20.53 25.73 16.83
N PRO A 505 -19.52 26.64 16.80
CA PRO A 505 -18.12 26.24 16.72
C PRO A 505 -17.71 25.40 17.94
N TYR A 506 -17.20 24.20 17.68
CA TYR A 506 -16.58 23.31 18.66
C TYR A 506 -15.60 22.37 17.94
N TYR A 507 -14.35 22.29 18.43
CA TYR A 507 -13.27 21.57 17.77
C TYR A 507 -13.09 20.22 18.44
N MET A 508 -13.91 19.25 18.04
CA MET A 508 -13.95 17.94 18.65
C MET A 508 -12.87 17.02 18.09
N THR A 509 -12.04 16.46 18.96
CA THR A 509 -11.18 15.31 18.67
C THR A 509 -11.97 14.03 18.96
N PHE A 510 -12.02 13.11 18.02
CA PHE A 510 -12.62 11.78 18.21
C PHE A 510 -11.54 10.74 18.44
N TYR A 511 -11.75 9.80 19.37
CA TYR A 511 -10.85 8.69 19.63
C TYR A 511 -11.63 7.42 19.93
N GLY A 512 -11.74 6.53 18.93
CA GLY A 512 -12.40 5.23 19.09
C GLY A 512 -11.36 4.12 19.29
N THR A 513 -11.51 3.31 20.36
CA THR A 513 -10.72 2.08 20.53
C THR A 513 -11.61 0.85 20.34
N GLY A 514 -11.06 -0.23 19.74
CA GLY A 514 -11.89 -1.42 19.53
C GLY A 514 -11.12 -2.64 19.00
N ILE A 515 -11.88 -3.73 18.85
CA ILE A 515 -11.39 -4.97 18.25
C ILE A 515 -11.54 -4.87 16.74
N LEU A 516 -10.42 -5.08 16.01
CA LEU A 516 -10.33 -4.89 14.56
C LEU A 516 -11.43 -5.65 13.80
N ASP A 517 -11.51 -6.97 13.95
CA ASP A 517 -12.46 -7.80 13.22
C ASP A 517 -13.93 -7.46 13.55
N GLN A 518 -14.20 -7.21 14.83
CA GLN A 518 -15.55 -6.84 15.27
C GLN A 518 -15.95 -5.45 14.77
N SER A 519 -15.03 -4.49 14.78
CA SER A 519 -15.28 -3.15 14.24
C SER A 519 -15.52 -3.20 12.72
N ALA A 520 -14.71 -3.97 11.99
CA ALA A 520 -14.83 -4.16 10.55
C ALA A 520 -16.18 -4.80 10.15
N LYS A 521 -16.69 -5.73 10.95
CA LYS A 521 -17.94 -6.48 10.69
C LYS A 521 -19.18 -5.59 10.56
N HIS A 522 -19.21 -4.46 11.24
CA HIS A 522 -20.36 -3.55 11.29
C HIS A 522 -20.26 -2.35 10.32
N LEU A 523 -19.19 -2.30 9.52
CA LEU A 523 -18.98 -1.25 8.52
C LEU A 523 -19.25 -1.79 7.11
N THR A 524 -20.00 -1.02 6.33
CA THR A 524 -20.21 -1.32 4.91
C THR A 524 -19.16 -0.65 4.05
N LYS A 525 -18.99 -1.13 2.81
CA LYS A 525 -18.08 -0.54 1.82
C LYS A 525 -18.38 0.97 1.64
N GLU A 526 -19.64 1.36 1.50
CA GLU A 526 -20.04 2.76 1.32
C GLU A 526 -19.65 3.64 2.51
N ARG A 527 -19.65 3.09 3.73
CA ARG A 527 -19.24 3.81 4.94
C ARG A 527 -17.72 3.99 5.03
N VAL A 528 -16.98 3.06 4.45
CA VAL A 528 -15.51 3.15 4.35
C VAL A 528 -15.09 4.13 3.25
N GLU A 529 -15.79 4.14 2.12
CA GLU A 529 -15.49 5.03 0.99
C GLU A 529 -15.96 6.47 1.23
N SER A 530 -17.09 6.65 1.90
CA SER A 530 -17.71 7.97 2.09
C SER A 530 -18.10 8.21 3.54
N GLY A 531 -17.82 9.38 4.06
CA GLY A 531 -18.34 9.81 5.34
C GLY A 531 -17.36 9.75 6.50
N PHE A 532 -17.64 8.99 7.56
CA PHE A 532 -16.93 9.03 8.83
C PHE A 532 -15.51 8.44 8.75
N THR A 533 -15.38 7.21 8.24
CA THR A 533 -14.13 6.44 8.27
C THR A 533 -12.96 7.14 7.54
N PRO A 534 -13.12 7.74 6.34
CA PRO A 534 -12.04 8.47 5.69
C PRO A 534 -11.54 9.70 6.47
N ARG A 535 -12.28 10.16 7.47
CA ARG A 535 -11.88 11.25 8.35
C ARG A 535 -11.04 10.81 9.53
N CYS A 536 -10.97 9.50 9.78
CA CYS A 536 -10.20 8.93 10.87
C CYS A 536 -8.79 8.56 10.42
N LEU A 537 -7.81 8.92 11.23
CA LEU A 537 -6.48 8.33 11.20
C LEU A 537 -6.58 6.93 11.84
N VAL A 538 -6.54 5.92 11.01
CA VAL A 538 -6.65 4.52 11.45
C VAL A 538 -5.31 4.04 11.96
N VAL A 539 -5.30 3.35 13.08
CA VAL A 539 -4.12 2.72 13.69
C VAL A 539 -4.45 1.29 14.05
N VAL A 540 -3.76 0.35 13.45
CA VAL A 540 -4.02 -1.08 13.62
C VAL A 540 -2.83 -1.79 14.26
N ASP A 541 -3.11 -2.71 15.20
CA ASP A 541 -2.15 -3.70 15.69
C ASP A 541 -2.70 -5.11 15.44
N GLU A 542 -2.07 -5.83 14.51
CA GLU A 542 -2.44 -7.21 14.17
C GLU A 542 -1.60 -8.28 14.88
N ARG A 543 -0.63 -7.87 15.73
CA ARG A 543 0.26 -8.82 16.38
C ARG A 543 -0.52 -9.79 17.28
N ASP A 544 -0.25 -11.07 17.14
CA ASP A 544 -0.72 -12.10 18.06
C ASP A 544 0.19 -12.13 19.28
N HIS A 545 -0.25 -11.50 20.35
CA HIS A 545 0.48 -11.46 21.62
C HIS A 545 0.21 -12.76 22.41
N TYR A 546 0.84 -13.85 22.02
CA TYR A 546 0.71 -15.13 22.74
C TYR A 546 1.51 -15.18 24.05
N ILE A 547 2.43 -14.24 24.24
CA ILE A 547 3.28 -14.19 25.44
C ILE A 547 2.86 -12.99 26.27
N THR A 548 2.02 -13.21 27.26
CA THR A 548 1.72 -12.23 28.29
C THR A 548 2.90 -12.17 29.26
N SER A 549 3.70 -11.12 29.16
CA SER A 549 4.65 -10.82 30.19
C SER A 549 3.91 -10.20 31.38
N SER A 550 3.87 -10.88 32.49
CA SER A 550 3.44 -10.30 33.78
C SER A 550 4.33 -9.13 34.23
N GLN A 551 5.45 -8.89 33.53
CA GLN A 551 6.36 -7.75 33.71
C GLN A 551 5.76 -6.40 33.27
N ASP A 552 4.64 -6.40 32.57
CA ASP A 552 3.93 -5.15 32.16
C ASP A 552 3.24 -4.46 33.37
N VAL A 553 3.01 -5.20 34.46
CA VAL A 553 2.43 -4.67 35.70
C VAL A 553 3.51 -4.52 36.77
N LYS A 554 3.90 -3.27 37.02
CA LYS A 554 4.85 -2.95 38.10
C LYS A 554 4.13 -2.26 39.25
N LEU A 555 4.30 -2.82 40.47
CA LEU A 555 3.90 -2.11 41.67
C LEU A 555 4.88 -0.92 41.87
N VAL A 556 4.35 0.29 41.88
CA VAL A 556 5.14 1.51 42.02
C VAL A 556 4.87 2.12 43.39
N ALA A 557 5.93 2.46 44.11
CA ALA A 557 5.81 3.14 45.41
C ALA A 557 5.21 4.55 45.18
N VAL A 558 4.16 4.82 45.94
CA VAL A 558 3.50 6.13 45.96
C VAL A 558 4.17 6.97 47.06
N ASN A 559 4.45 8.24 46.77
CA ASN A 559 4.94 9.16 47.79
C ASN A 559 3.88 9.32 48.90
N PRO A 560 4.18 8.92 50.16
CA PRO A 560 3.19 8.90 51.23
C PRO A 560 2.60 10.28 51.53
N SER A 561 3.38 11.35 51.29
CA SER A 561 3.00 12.74 51.60
C SER A 561 2.13 13.38 50.52
N THR A 562 2.29 12.97 49.24
CA THR A 562 1.61 13.59 48.13
C THR A 562 0.57 12.68 47.44
N GLY A 563 0.58 11.40 47.79
CA GLY A 563 -0.22 10.39 47.12
C GLY A 563 0.13 10.18 45.64
N LYS A 564 1.23 10.78 45.15
CA LYS A 564 1.63 10.75 43.74
C LYS A 564 2.89 9.91 43.51
N ILE A 565 2.96 9.32 42.34
CA ILE A 565 4.16 8.64 41.82
C ILE A 565 5.09 9.74 41.28
N ALA A 566 6.34 9.77 41.72
CA ALA A 566 7.35 10.67 41.19
C ALA A 566 7.70 10.25 39.74
N ASP A 567 7.44 11.08 38.77
CA ASP A 567 7.68 10.80 37.35
C ASP A 567 8.21 12.05 36.64
N LYS A 568 9.53 12.22 36.69
CA LYS A 568 10.20 13.42 36.15
C LYS A 568 9.91 13.68 34.66
N GLN A 569 9.81 12.62 33.85
CA GLN A 569 9.54 12.76 32.42
C GLN A 569 8.11 13.24 32.17
N ARG A 570 7.14 12.67 32.90
CA ARG A 570 5.75 13.10 32.85
C ARG A 570 5.61 14.55 33.32
N ASP A 571 6.22 14.90 34.46
CA ASP A 571 6.13 16.23 35.05
C ASP A 571 6.74 17.29 34.14
N PHE A 572 7.81 16.97 33.41
CA PHE A 572 8.41 17.86 32.40
C PHE A 572 7.45 18.11 31.25
N MET A 573 6.88 17.04 30.61
CA MET A 573 5.92 17.16 29.52
C MET A 573 4.69 17.97 29.95
N LEU A 574 4.16 17.65 31.13
CA LEU A 574 2.98 18.31 31.69
C LEU A 574 3.22 19.79 31.95
N SER A 575 4.37 20.16 32.50
CA SER A 575 4.75 21.56 32.74
C SER A 575 4.81 22.37 31.45
N ASN A 576 5.35 21.77 30.37
CA ASN A 576 5.41 22.40 29.05
C ASN A 576 4.01 22.58 28.43
N LEU A 577 3.15 21.56 28.51
CA LEU A 577 1.76 21.66 28.04
C LEU A 577 0.97 22.73 28.78
N ILE A 578 1.07 22.77 30.11
CA ILE A 578 0.42 23.78 30.95
C ILE A 578 0.91 25.20 30.56
N ARG A 579 2.23 25.36 30.45
CA ARG A 579 2.84 26.66 30.07
C ARG A 579 2.36 27.10 28.67
N ALA A 580 2.37 26.20 27.67
CA ALA A 580 1.91 26.50 26.32
C ALA A 580 0.42 26.87 26.31
N THR A 581 -0.42 26.08 26.99
CA THR A 581 -1.87 26.30 27.11
C THR A 581 -2.17 27.67 27.77
N THR A 582 -1.48 27.98 28.86
CA THR A 582 -1.64 29.29 29.56
C THR A 582 -1.27 30.46 28.63
N LYS A 583 -0.16 30.36 27.89
CA LYS A 583 0.21 31.41 26.93
C LYS A 583 -0.84 31.55 25.81
N PHE A 584 -1.36 30.44 25.26
CA PHE A 584 -2.41 30.51 24.26
C PHE A 584 -3.72 31.08 24.81
N ASP A 585 -4.13 30.72 26.05
CA ASP A 585 -5.31 31.32 26.71
C ASP A 585 -5.16 32.84 26.86
N MET A 586 -3.98 33.31 27.23
CA MET A 586 -3.70 34.76 27.34
C MET A 586 -3.84 35.46 25.97
N HIS A 587 -3.17 34.97 24.94
CA HIS A 587 -3.23 35.56 23.59
C HIS A 587 -4.64 35.47 23.00
N PHE A 588 -5.34 34.35 23.17
CA PHE A 588 -6.72 34.15 22.68
C PHE A 588 -7.67 35.12 23.35
N SER A 589 -7.61 35.28 24.68
CA SER A 589 -8.45 36.21 25.44
C SER A 589 -8.17 37.65 25.04
N ALA A 590 -6.90 38.03 24.83
CA ALA A 590 -6.54 39.35 24.36
C ALA A 590 -7.06 39.66 22.94
N ARG A 591 -7.07 38.68 22.04
CA ARG A 591 -7.68 38.82 20.70
C ARG A 591 -9.20 38.92 20.80
N GLN A 592 -9.82 38.06 21.59
CA GLN A 592 -11.27 38.06 21.77
C GLN A 592 -11.79 39.39 22.32
N SER A 593 -11.09 40.01 23.22
CA SER A 593 -11.50 41.31 23.77
C SER A 593 -11.37 42.49 22.78
N ARG A 594 -10.57 42.34 21.72
CA ARG A 594 -10.34 43.35 20.68
C ARG A 594 -11.13 43.16 19.41
N SER A 595 -11.68 41.97 19.21
CA SER A 595 -12.36 41.56 17.97
C SER A 595 -13.86 41.83 18.03
N LEU A 596 -14.46 42.19 16.88
CA LEU A 596 -15.90 42.31 16.72
C LEU A 596 -16.55 40.90 16.76
N ALA A 597 -17.84 40.82 17.08
CA ALA A 597 -18.56 39.58 17.35
C ALA A 597 -18.50 38.52 16.24
N HIS A 598 -18.13 38.92 15.01
CA HIS A 598 -18.09 38.04 13.83
C HIS A 598 -16.66 37.75 13.32
N GLU A 599 -15.63 38.32 13.95
CA GLU A 599 -14.25 38.14 13.53
C GLU A 599 -13.65 36.79 14.02
N GLU A 600 -12.76 36.22 13.18
CA GLU A 600 -11.99 35.03 13.54
C GLU A 600 -10.95 35.38 14.62
N VAL A 601 -11.11 34.83 15.79
CA VAL A 601 -10.25 35.10 16.96
C VAL A 601 -9.04 34.15 16.98
N ARG A 602 -9.14 32.98 16.33
CA ARG A 602 -8.06 32.00 16.33
C ARG A 602 -6.83 32.53 15.59
N ILE A 603 -5.70 31.96 15.89
CA ILE A 603 -4.39 32.30 15.33
C ILE A 603 -4.20 31.58 14.00
N PRO A 604 -3.94 32.27 12.88
CA PRO A 604 -3.54 31.60 11.66
C PRO A 604 -2.18 30.95 11.85
N VAL A 605 -2.04 29.71 11.34
CA VAL A 605 -0.77 29.01 11.35
C VAL A 605 0.04 29.42 10.12
N GLU A 606 1.28 29.78 10.33
CA GLU A 606 2.25 30.16 9.30
C GLU A 606 3.27 29.04 9.10
N PHE A 607 3.89 29.01 7.93
CA PHE A 607 4.91 28.04 7.56
C PHE A 607 6.21 28.75 7.23
N GLU A 608 7.34 28.22 7.71
CA GLU A 608 8.65 28.66 7.22
C GLU A 608 8.78 28.45 5.70
N PRO A 609 9.63 29.22 5.02
CA PRO A 609 9.89 29.05 3.59
C PRO A 609 10.26 27.60 3.24
N GLY A 610 9.63 27.04 2.20
CA GLY A 610 9.86 25.67 1.73
C GLY A 610 9.08 24.57 2.46
N VAL A 611 8.57 24.81 3.67
CA VAL A 611 7.85 23.78 4.45
C VAL A 611 6.54 23.37 3.79
N PHE A 612 5.79 24.33 3.26
CA PHE A 612 4.54 24.00 2.55
C PHE A 612 4.79 23.25 1.23
N ASN A 613 5.88 23.58 0.52
CA ASN A 613 6.28 22.83 -0.69
C ASN A 613 6.59 21.37 -0.36
N ARG A 614 7.27 21.09 0.75
CA ARG A 614 7.54 19.70 1.18
C ARG A 614 6.26 18.92 1.47
N TRP A 615 5.23 19.57 2.00
CA TRP A 615 3.92 18.93 2.13
C TRP A 615 3.25 18.66 0.78
N ILE A 616 3.37 19.58 -0.20
CA ILE A 616 2.83 19.36 -1.57
C ILE A 616 3.47 18.10 -2.17
N GLU A 617 4.81 18.01 -2.17
CA GLU A 617 5.55 16.83 -2.64
C GLU A 617 5.05 15.56 -1.99
N PHE A 618 5.00 15.53 -0.65
CA PHE A 618 4.47 14.38 0.10
C PHE A 618 3.03 14.03 -0.30
N SER A 619 2.16 15.04 -0.45
CA SER A 619 0.74 14.83 -0.80
C SER A 619 0.59 14.21 -2.20
N GLU A 620 1.42 14.62 -3.15
CA GLU A 620 1.46 14.04 -4.50
C GLU A 620 1.98 12.61 -4.47
N GLU A 621 3.11 12.36 -3.79
CA GLU A 621 3.67 11.02 -3.59
C GLU A 621 2.64 10.06 -2.98
N ALA A 622 1.97 10.46 -1.90
CA ALA A 622 0.98 9.63 -1.22
C ALA A 622 -0.24 9.31 -2.11
N LYS A 623 -0.70 10.26 -2.93
CA LYS A 623 -1.80 10.06 -3.89
C LYS A 623 -1.40 9.11 -5.01
N VAL A 624 -0.18 9.24 -5.54
CA VAL A 624 0.36 8.33 -6.55
C VAL A 624 0.46 6.91 -5.98
N MET A 625 0.98 6.74 -4.76
CA MET A 625 1.04 5.44 -4.10
C MET A 625 -0.36 4.82 -3.93
N ALA A 626 -1.34 5.60 -3.47
CA ALA A 626 -2.71 5.12 -3.30
C ALA A 626 -3.37 4.73 -4.65
N ALA A 627 -3.06 5.46 -5.74
CA ALA A 627 -3.58 5.18 -7.07
C ALA A 627 -2.95 3.92 -7.70
N GLN A 628 -1.68 3.66 -7.38
CA GLN A 628 -0.95 2.47 -7.87
C GLN A 628 -1.23 1.21 -7.05
N HIS A 629 -1.91 1.34 -5.92
CA HIS A 629 -2.13 0.22 -5.02
C HIS A 629 -3.13 -0.80 -5.60
N VAL A 630 -2.70 -2.06 -5.66
CA VAL A 630 -3.38 -3.18 -6.34
C VAL A 630 -4.76 -3.51 -5.74
N LEU A 631 -5.01 -3.17 -4.47
CA LEU A 631 -6.19 -3.62 -3.71
C LEU A 631 -7.46 -2.77 -3.88
N SER A 632 -7.42 -1.69 -4.58
CA SER A 632 -8.44 -0.78 -5.08
C SER A 632 -8.14 0.68 -4.71
N SER A 633 -7.68 1.41 -5.69
CA SER A 633 -7.48 2.87 -5.60
C SER A 633 -8.74 3.62 -5.14
N ARG A 634 -9.94 3.13 -5.47
CA ARG A 634 -11.22 3.75 -5.08
C ARG A 634 -11.46 3.78 -3.59
N GLU A 635 -11.05 2.76 -2.85
CA GLU A 635 -11.32 2.64 -1.40
C GLU A 635 -10.24 3.32 -0.57
N LEU A 636 -8.98 3.26 -1.02
CA LEU A 636 -7.85 3.89 -0.34
C LEU A 636 -7.79 5.40 -0.56
N PHE A 637 -8.11 5.86 -1.76
CA PHE A 637 -7.91 7.25 -2.17
C PHE A 637 -8.63 8.29 -1.28
N PRO A 638 -9.92 8.14 -0.88
CA PRO A 638 -10.58 9.12 -0.01
C PRO A 638 -9.92 9.24 1.37
N GLY A 639 -9.44 8.11 1.92
CA GLY A 639 -8.71 8.10 3.19
C GLY A 639 -7.33 8.75 3.07
N THR A 640 -6.60 8.45 2.00
CA THR A 640 -5.28 9.00 1.73
C THR A 640 -5.34 10.51 1.50
N GLU A 641 -6.29 11.01 0.70
CA GLU A 641 -6.43 12.45 0.48
C GLU A 641 -6.68 13.20 1.80
N ARG A 642 -7.59 12.71 2.64
CA ARG A 642 -7.87 13.33 3.94
C ARG A 642 -6.70 13.21 4.92
N MET A 643 -5.97 12.11 4.86
CA MET A 643 -4.76 11.88 5.67
C MET A 643 -3.68 12.92 5.34
N THR A 644 -3.48 13.28 4.07
CA THR A 644 -2.49 14.31 3.70
C THR A 644 -2.81 15.67 4.35
N PHE A 645 -4.09 16.06 4.41
CA PHE A 645 -4.52 17.26 5.15
C PHE A 645 -4.36 17.09 6.68
N SER A 646 -4.53 15.86 7.20
CA SER A 646 -4.27 15.60 8.62
C SER A 646 -2.79 15.77 8.97
N VAL A 647 -1.87 15.50 8.02
CA VAL A 647 -0.43 15.77 8.19
C VAL A 647 -0.16 17.27 8.40
N LEU A 648 -0.83 18.16 7.67
CA LEU A 648 -0.75 19.61 7.93
C LEU A 648 -1.24 19.97 9.34
N ARG A 649 -2.38 19.41 9.77
CA ARG A 649 -2.91 19.61 11.11
C ARG A 649 -1.95 19.13 12.20
N ILE A 650 -1.35 17.92 11.97
CA ILE A 650 -0.35 17.35 12.88
C ILE A 650 0.87 18.26 12.99
N ALA A 651 1.43 18.74 11.87
CA ALA A 651 2.58 19.65 11.88
C ALA A 651 2.29 20.94 12.66
N ALA A 652 1.10 21.51 12.48
CA ALA A 652 0.64 22.69 13.24
C ALA A 652 0.52 22.39 14.74
N LEU A 653 -0.09 21.27 15.11
CA LEU A 653 -0.22 20.85 16.52
C LEU A 653 1.12 20.59 17.18
N LEU A 654 2.09 20.02 16.46
CA LEU A 654 3.46 19.82 16.96
C LEU A 654 4.15 21.15 17.24
N ALA A 655 3.97 22.16 16.36
CA ALA A 655 4.51 23.49 16.57
C ALA A 655 3.91 24.20 17.80
N MET A 656 2.63 23.94 18.10
CA MET A 656 1.93 24.54 19.22
C MET A 656 2.43 24.09 20.61
N TYR A 657 3.06 22.92 20.70
CA TYR A 657 3.60 22.44 21.98
C TYR A 657 4.62 23.39 22.60
N ASN A 658 5.33 24.15 21.80
CA ASN A 658 6.29 25.17 22.28
C ASN A 658 5.62 26.46 22.75
N GLY A 659 4.32 26.61 22.54
CA GLY A 659 3.55 27.84 22.76
C GLY A 659 3.69 28.80 21.57
N PRO A 660 2.95 29.94 21.63
CA PRO A 660 3.06 30.99 20.62
C PRO A 660 4.42 31.68 20.71
N ASN A 661 4.91 32.19 19.56
CA ASN A 661 6.12 33.02 19.52
C ASN A 661 5.92 34.38 20.22
N ALA A 662 6.97 35.23 20.28
CA ALA A 662 6.92 36.54 20.94
C ALA A 662 5.81 37.46 20.40
N HIS A 663 5.39 37.30 19.16
CA HIS A 663 4.32 38.06 18.50
C HIS A 663 2.95 37.41 18.60
N GLY A 664 2.84 36.27 19.31
CA GLY A 664 1.60 35.50 19.45
C GLY A 664 1.26 34.61 18.22
N GLY A 665 2.18 34.44 17.27
CA GLY A 665 2.04 33.61 16.08
C GLY A 665 2.44 32.16 16.33
N ILE A 666 2.05 31.28 15.38
CA ILE A 666 2.41 29.88 15.35
C ILE A 666 3.12 29.65 14.02
N VAL A 667 4.36 29.16 14.06
CA VAL A 667 5.17 28.91 12.86
C VAL A 667 5.54 27.42 12.81
N VAL A 668 5.14 26.77 11.72
CA VAL A 668 5.52 25.38 11.43
C VAL A 668 6.88 25.39 10.75
N THR A 669 7.86 24.79 11.41
CA THR A 669 9.21 24.60 10.87
C THR A 669 9.29 23.31 10.04
N MET A 670 10.38 23.15 9.28
CA MET A 670 10.65 21.91 8.54
C MET A 670 10.65 20.67 9.46
N ARG A 671 11.18 20.80 10.67
CA ARG A 671 11.19 19.72 11.68
C ARG A 671 9.78 19.23 12.03
N HIS A 672 8.82 20.12 12.26
CA HIS A 672 7.44 19.75 12.55
C HIS A 672 6.79 19.03 11.36
N MET A 673 7.05 19.52 10.14
CA MET A 673 6.52 18.92 8.92
C MET A 673 7.10 17.52 8.64
N LEU A 674 8.42 17.37 8.72
CA LEU A 674 9.08 16.08 8.52
C LEU A 674 8.61 15.04 9.53
N LYS A 675 8.40 15.43 10.80
CA LYS A 675 7.84 14.53 11.81
C LYS A 675 6.41 14.13 11.49
N ALA A 676 5.57 15.05 11.05
CA ALA A 676 4.19 14.77 10.65
C ALA A 676 4.14 13.82 9.44
N ILE A 677 5.02 14.02 8.45
CA ILE A 677 5.18 13.14 7.29
C ILE A 677 5.67 11.76 7.72
N ALA A 678 6.65 11.67 8.62
CA ALA A 678 7.19 10.40 9.13
C ALA A 678 6.14 9.53 9.88
N LEU A 679 5.06 10.13 10.37
CA LEU A 679 3.94 9.39 10.97
C LEU A 679 2.93 8.88 9.93
N ALA A 680 2.90 9.44 8.72
CA ALA A 680 1.91 9.10 7.70
C ALA A 680 1.91 7.62 7.25
N PRO A 681 3.06 6.94 7.09
CA PRO A 681 3.10 5.51 6.77
C PRO A 681 2.33 4.62 7.75
N ILE A 682 2.28 5.00 9.04
CA ILE A 682 1.48 4.29 10.06
C ILE A 682 -0.01 4.31 9.70
N TRP A 683 -0.51 5.49 9.32
CA TRP A 683 -1.91 5.69 8.97
C TRP A 683 -2.26 5.02 7.64
N MET A 684 -1.37 5.09 6.66
CA MET A 684 -1.55 4.49 5.34
C MET A 684 -1.63 2.95 5.45
N ALA A 685 -0.64 2.32 6.05
CA ALA A 685 -0.61 0.87 6.24
C ALA A 685 -1.79 0.36 7.08
N SER A 686 -2.12 1.06 8.17
CA SER A 686 -3.25 0.69 9.02
C SER A 686 -4.60 0.82 8.31
N ASN A 687 -4.76 1.83 7.46
CA ASN A 687 -6.00 2.02 6.69
C ASN A 687 -6.19 0.90 5.67
N GLU A 688 -5.13 0.46 5.01
CA GLU A 688 -5.13 -0.67 4.09
C GLU A 688 -5.57 -1.96 4.79
N VAL A 689 -4.92 -2.30 5.91
CA VAL A 689 -5.29 -3.47 6.73
C VAL A 689 -6.76 -3.40 7.15
N PHE A 690 -7.22 -2.24 7.62
CA PHE A 690 -8.60 -2.05 8.04
C PHE A 690 -9.60 -2.26 6.90
N ILE A 691 -9.35 -1.70 5.72
CA ILE A 691 -10.18 -1.88 4.53
C ILE A 691 -10.24 -3.36 4.13
N HIS A 692 -9.11 -4.06 4.18
CA HIS A 692 -9.06 -5.50 3.91
C HIS A 692 -9.96 -6.29 4.86
N HIS A 693 -9.91 -6.01 6.17
CA HIS A 693 -10.78 -6.66 7.16
C HIS A 693 -12.27 -6.34 6.93
N VAL A 694 -12.60 -5.11 6.55
CA VAL A 694 -14.01 -4.73 6.22
C VAL A 694 -14.49 -5.51 5.00
N LYS A 695 -13.68 -5.66 3.95
CA LYS A 695 -14.05 -6.46 2.76
C LYS A 695 -14.29 -7.92 3.12
N ASN A 696 -13.37 -8.54 3.85
CA ASN A 696 -13.46 -9.94 4.24
C ASN A 696 -14.69 -10.19 5.14
N SER A 697 -14.95 -9.32 6.10
CA SER A 697 -16.13 -9.42 6.96
C SER A 697 -17.43 -9.27 6.21
N ASN A 698 -17.49 -8.37 5.24
CA ASN A 698 -18.69 -8.19 4.40
C ASN A 698 -18.94 -9.42 3.52
N PHE A 699 -17.90 -10.02 2.95
CA PHE A 699 -18.02 -11.25 2.18
C PHE A 699 -18.50 -12.41 3.05
N SER A 700 -17.88 -12.62 4.22
CA SER A 700 -18.29 -13.67 5.17
C SER A 700 -19.76 -13.50 5.60
N ASN A 701 -20.20 -12.27 5.91
CA ASN A 701 -21.59 -12.00 6.25
C ASN A 701 -22.56 -12.34 5.11
N LYS A 702 -22.18 -12.07 3.85
CA LYS A 702 -22.98 -12.46 2.67
C LYS A 702 -23.04 -13.97 2.54
N VAL A 703 -21.94 -14.68 2.75
CA VAL A 703 -21.89 -16.15 2.74
C VAL A 703 -22.80 -16.74 3.82
N ASP A 704 -22.73 -16.24 5.05
CA ASP A 704 -23.54 -16.75 6.15
C ASP A 704 -25.05 -16.49 5.92
N LYS A 705 -25.42 -15.34 5.39
CA LYS A 705 -26.82 -15.03 4.97
C LYS A 705 -27.27 -15.99 3.84
N PHE A 706 -26.42 -16.22 2.85
CA PHE A 706 -26.67 -17.15 1.76
C PHE A 706 -26.90 -18.57 2.28
N ILE A 707 -26.00 -19.11 3.12
CA ILE A 707 -26.14 -20.43 3.74
C ILE A 707 -27.42 -20.51 4.55
N GLY A 708 -27.70 -19.51 5.39
CA GLY A 708 -28.92 -19.45 6.19
C GLY A 708 -30.22 -19.38 5.37
N PHE A 709 -30.19 -18.76 4.19
CA PHE A 709 -31.30 -18.75 3.26
C PHE A 709 -31.55 -20.14 2.64
N ILE A 710 -30.48 -20.80 2.16
CA ILE A 710 -30.60 -22.15 1.58
C ILE A 710 -31.08 -23.15 2.65
N ALA A 711 -30.50 -23.13 3.84
CA ALA A 711 -30.85 -24.03 4.95
C ALA A 711 -32.32 -23.92 5.38
N ARG A 712 -32.91 -22.72 5.34
CA ARG A 712 -34.32 -22.47 5.69
C ARG A 712 -35.29 -22.67 4.54
N SER A 713 -34.80 -22.93 3.35
CA SER A 713 -35.66 -23.15 2.18
C SER A 713 -36.23 -24.56 2.19
N GLU A 714 -37.38 -24.73 1.56
CA GLU A 714 -38.13 -26.00 1.47
C GLU A 714 -37.19 -27.10 0.89
N ASN A 715 -37.00 -28.16 1.63
CA ASN A 715 -36.07 -29.27 1.33
C ASN A 715 -34.58 -28.84 1.24
N GLY A 716 -34.19 -27.64 1.68
CA GLY A 716 -32.83 -27.15 1.57
C GLY A 716 -32.32 -27.05 0.13
N LEU A 717 -33.19 -26.93 -0.87
CA LEU A 717 -32.85 -26.89 -2.29
C LEU A 717 -33.42 -25.63 -2.94
N VAL A 718 -32.55 -24.79 -3.53
CA VAL A 718 -32.93 -23.50 -4.11
C VAL A 718 -32.35 -23.32 -5.51
N PRO A 719 -33.18 -23.00 -6.52
CA PRO A 719 -32.67 -22.71 -7.87
C PRO A 719 -31.87 -21.39 -7.87
N ILE A 720 -30.76 -21.35 -8.63
CA ILE A 720 -29.87 -20.19 -8.72
C ILE A 720 -30.61 -18.89 -9.09
N PRO A 721 -31.58 -18.87 -10.03
CA PRO A 721 -32.34 -17.65 -10.32
C PRO A 721 -33.11 -17.08 -9.13
N LYS A 722 -33.66 -17.94 -8.24
CA LYS A 722 -34.35 -17.52 -7.01
C LYS A 722 -33.36 -16.91 -5.99
N ILE A 723 -32.13 -17.43 -5.94
CA ILE A 723 -31.06 -16.89 -5.11
C ILE A 723 -30.69 -15.48 -5.61
N LEU A 724 -30.44 -15.33 -6.90
CA LEU A 724 -30.14 -14.02 -7.50
C LEU A 724 -31.21 -12.98 -7.23
N LEU A 725 -32.50 -13.35 -7.40
CA LEU A 725 -33.61 -12.45 -7.12
C LEU A 725 -33.67 -12.06 -5.65
N LYS A 726 -33.39 -13.00 -4.73
CA LYS A 726 -33.39 -12.73 -3.28
C LYS A 726 -32.29 -11.79 -2.83
N PHE A 727 -31.12 -11.95 -3.41
CA PHE A 727 -29.90 -11.23 -3.04
C PHE A 727 -29.51 -10.11 -4.02
N GLN A 728 -30.39 -9.72 -4.94
CA GLN A 728 -30.08 -8.76 -6.01
C GLN A 728 -29.62 -7.39 -5.50
N SER A 729 -29.97 -7.00 -4.27
CA SER A 729 -29.51 -5.76 -3.63
C SER A 729 -28.22 -5.92 -2.80
N GLU A 730 -27.78 -7.15 -2.55
CA GLU A 730 -26.64 -7.46 -1.67
C GLU A 730 -25.45 -8.07 -2.41
N ILE A 731 -25.69 -8.70 -3.57
CA ILE A 731 -24.69 -9.41 -4.38
C ILE A 731 -24.57 -8.72 -5.74
N ASN A 732 -23.32 -8.41 -6.15
CA ASN A 732 -23.02 -7.80 -7.44
C ASN A 732 -22.98 -8.86 -8.57
N GLY A 733 -24.17 -9.37 -8.94
CA GLY A 733 -24.33 -10.27 -10.09
C GLY A 733 -23.85 -11.71 -9.89
N MET A 734 -23.78 -12.43 -11.03
CA MET A 734 -23.46 -13.87 -11.06
C MET A 734 -22.03 -14.21 -10.61
N ARG A 735 -21.09 -13.30 -10.78
CA ARG A 735 -19.68 -13.54 -10.41
C ARG A 735 -19.55 -13.68 -8.89
N GLU A 736 -20.02 -12.68 -8.14
CA GLU A 736 -19.98 -12.73 -6.67
C GLU A 736 -20.81 -13.88 -6.11
N LEU A 737 -21.94 -14.22 -6.76
CA LEU A 737 -22.71 -15.38 -6.38
C LEU A 737 -21.93 -16.69 -6.57
N LYS A 738 -21.18 -16.84 -7.66
CA LYS A 738 -20.32 -18.02 -7.87
C LYS A 738 -19.24 -18.13 -6.80
N GLU A 739 -18.59 -17.01 -6.45
CA GLU A 739 -17.59 -16.96 -5.37
C GLU A 739 -18.20 -17.38 -4.02
N ILE A 740 -19.37 -16.87 -3.69
CA ILE A 740 -20.11 -17.27 -2.47
C ILE A 740 -20.45 -18.78 -2.48
N ILE A 741 -20.93 -19.29 -3.60
CA ILE A 741 -21.24 -20.72 -3.76
C ILE A 741 -19.98 -21.55 -3.59
N THR A 742 -18.90 -21.21 -4.29
CA THR A 742 -17.61 -21.93 -4.22
C THR A 742 -17.07 -21.94 -2.78
N TYR A 743 -17.12 -20.82 -2.09
CA TYR A 743 -16.70 -20.73 -0.70
C TYR A 743 -17.57 -21.56 0.25
N ALA A 744 -18.90 -21.54 0.06
CA ALA A 744 -19.83 -22.34 0.85
C ALA A 744 -19.68 -23.86 0.56
N GLN A 745 -19.30 -24.25 -0.68
CA GLN A 745 -18.96 -25.61 -1.05
C GLN A 745 -17.65 -26.06 -0.39
N ALA A 746 -16.63 -25.21 -0.38
CA ALA A 746 -15.35 -25.49 0.29
C ALA A 746 -15.53 -25.71 1.81
N ARG A 747 -16.49 -24.99 2.42
CA ARG A 747 -16.90 -25.24 3.83
C ARG A 747 -17.70 -26.52 4.03
N GLY A 748 -18.05 -27.24 2.97
CA GLY A 748 -18.84 -28.48 3.04
C GLY A 748 -20.30 -28.28 3.47
N VAL A 749 -20.86 -27.07 3.36
CA VAL A 749 -22.23 -26.77 3.82
C VAL A 749 -23.27 -26.78 2.71
N VAL A 750 -22.86 -26.57 1.46
CA VAL A 750 -23.75 -26.61 0.30
C VAL A 750 -23.13 -27.43 -0.84
N GLN A 751 -23.99 -27.94 -1.73
CA GLN A 751 -23.60 -28.64 -2.95
C GLN A 751 -24.42 -28.12 -4.12
N GLU A 752 -23.78 -27.93 -5.27
CA GLU A 752 -24.50 -27.65 -6.52
C GLU A 752 -25.06 -28.92 -7.09
N VAL A 753 -26.35 -28.93 -7.48
CA VAL A 753 -27.09 -30.03 -8.02
C VAL A 753 -27.70 -29.61 -9.35
N ILE A 754 -27.49 -30.40 -10.40
CA ILE A 754 -28.05 -30.17 -11.73
C ILE A 754 -29.20 -31.16 -11.95
N GLN A 755 -30.43 -30.65 -12.16
CA GLN A 755 -31.65 -31.46 -12.36
C GLN A 755 -32.23 -31.29 -13.77
N GLY A 756 -31.39 -31.16 -14.81
CA GLY A 756 -31.84 -30.99 -16.19
C GLY A 756 -30.72 -30.55 -17.13
N LYS A 757 -31.09 -30.18 -18.37
CA LYS A 757 -30.14 -29.81 -19.43
C LYS A 757 -29.96 -28.29 -19.62
N LYS A 758 -30.73 -27.45 -18.90
CA LYS A 758 -30.71 -26.00 -19.04
C LYS A 758 -30.01 -25.35 -17.84
N ASN A 759 -29.43 -24.17 -18.02
CA ASN A 759 -28.84 -23.38 -16.92
C ASN A 759 -29.84 -23.04 -15.80
N SER A 760 -31.13 -22.94 -16.10
CA SER A 760 -32.23 -22.78 -15.13
C SER A 760 -32.39 -24.00 -14.20
N ASP A 761 -31.80 -25.13 -14.54
CA ASP A 761 -31.95 -26.40 -13.83
C ASP A 761 -30.80 -26.65 -12.82
N ARG A 762 -30.03 -25.63 -12.53
CA ARG A 762 -28.97 -25.61 -11.50
C ARG A 762 -29.54 -25.15 -10.16
N PHE A 763 -29.33 -25.96 -9.13
CA PHE A 763 -29.82 -25.74 -7.78
C PHE A 763 -28.65 -25.78 -6.79
N ILE A 764 -28.80 -25.07 -5.70
CA ILE A 764 -27.91 -25.19 -4.55
C ILE A 764 -28.65 -25.94 -3.44
N LYS A 765 -28.02 -27.01 -2.97
CA LYS A 765 -28.56 -27.86 -1.91
C LYS A 765 -27.76 -27.67 -0.63
N TYR A 766 -28.46 -27.46 0.47
CA TYR A 766 -27.86 -27.52 1.80
C TYR A 766 -27.58 -28.98 2.18
N ILE A 767 -26.36 -29.31 2.58
CA ILE A 767 -25.93 -30.68 2.90
C ILE A 767 -25.61 -30.87 4.39
N GLY A 768 -25.69 -29.81 5.18
CA GLY A 768 -25.45 -29.86 6.62
C GLY A 768 -23.97 -29.74 6.95
N GLY A 769 -23.65 -28.83 7.80
CA GLY A 769 -22.37 -28.59 8.45
C GLY A 769 -22.66 -27.72 9.67
N ARG A 770 -21.77 -27.60 10.63
CA ARG A 770 -21.97 -26.65 11.74
C ARG A 770 -22.04 -25.24 11.15
N VAL A 771 -23.20 -24.60 11.30
CA VAL A 771 -23.39 -23.18 11.06
C VAL A 771 -22.63 -22.40 12.13
#